data_f1a0e34814268b1dbdffbced7cf6eeec
#
_entry.id   f1a0e34814268b1dbdffbced7cf6eeec
#
_cell.length_a   1.000
_cell.length_b   1.000
_cell.length_c   1.000
_cell.angle_alpha   90.00
_cell.angle_beta   90.00
_cell.angle_gamma   90.00
#
_symmetry.space_group_name_H-M   'P 1'
#
loop_
_entity.id
_entity.type
_entity.pdbx_description
1 polymer ?
#
loop_
_entity_poly.entity_id
_entity_poly.type
_entity_poly.pdbx_seq_one_letter_code
_entity_poly.pdbx_strand_id
1 'polypeptide(L)'
;MTLKAPPLAEVFAHQGTLAFSSFARPNRLLLRAPASRDYLQRLDSAQLVLQTRIRTRIPEAKVRWRFGVVLNGFAVVVQRSQLAKLSRTAGARVWPSIGYHTLLDRTPQLIGAPTVWGPTLATAGQGMKIAIVDDGIDQTHPFFAPAGYTYPAGFPKGQTAYTTPKVIVARAFAPATPAYANAKLPFDPDLSDHGIHVAGIAAGNNNTPTRTGLRLSGIAPRAYLGNYKALGVPSQFGANGNSPELAAAIEMAVRDGMDVINLSLGETEIEPSRDVVARALNAAADAGVVSSVSAGNDFAEFGVGSITSPANAAKVISVAASSGGHGSPDVDNVADFSSAGPTPYSLTYKPDVTAPGESVLSAAPGGGFVEMSGTSMSAPHVAGAAAVLRQRHPTWTPAQIKSALVLTGVPVHNGSTAEVNPLREGGGRIDLVHADQPLVFASPTNLPFGLLRPGATARRTAVLADAGDGAGVWTVAASLPGARLSLPAQTTVPGRLTVRVVVPRNAPEGDLTGFVILSREGTRRRIPFWFRVERPRLRLERHVALMRPGEYAADTTRGVARVSSYRYPDVPSGHAAFPVRLTGREVVYRIHIRGRIANFGVAVIARNRGVGVEPRIVRGGDENRLAGYTALPFDQNPYRSSYGRHRLVAGVVLPAPGVYDVVFDTPRGARSGSFRFRFWRGDVQAPSVRMLGVRNQFLDLAVSDRGSGIDPLSVQARIDGEFVEASYASGRARLPVADLARGRHALTFTVSDYQETKNMENVARILPNTRTLRTTFVRP
;
A
#
# COMPACT_ATOMS: atom_id res chain seq x y z
N MET A 1 17.29 13.05 -32.44
CA MET A 1 18.51 13.91 -32.44
C MET A 1 18.34 14.96 -31.35
N THR A 2 19.40 15.23 -30.56
CA THR A 2 19.40 16.26 -29.53
C THR A 2 20.54 17.26 -29.80
N LEU A 3 20.28 18.54 -29.53
CA LEU A 3 21.24 19.64 -29.64
C LEU A 3 21.93 19.86 -28.29
N LYS A 4 23.08 20.62 -28.28
CA LYS A 4 23.89 20.84 -27.09
C LYS A 4 23.23 21.74 -26.02
N ALA A 5 22.40 22.73 -26.41
CA ALA A 5 21.72 23.58 -25.45
C ALA A 5 20.74 22.74 -24.61
N PRO A 6 20.63 22.97 -23.29
CA PRO A 6 19.70 22.22 -22.44
C PRO A 6 18.24 22.49 -22.81
N PRO A 7 17.30 21.57 -22.55
CA PRO A 7 15.87 21.83 -22.68
C PRO A 7 15.38 22.81 -21.61
N LEU A 8 14.23 23.45 -21.83
CA LEU A 8 13.69 24.46 -20.92
C LEU A 8 13.51 23.96 -19.47
N ALA A 9 13.08 22.71 -19.29
CA ALA A 9 12.87 22.13 -17.96
C ALA A 9 14.19 22.00 -17.17
N GLU A 10 15.30 21.69 -17.86
CA GLU A 10 16.63 21.60 -17.24
C GLU A 10 17.16 22.99 -16.85
N VAL A 11 16.95 24.01 -17.71
CA VAL A 11 17.30 25.39 -17.38
C VAL A 11 16.50 25.89 -16.17
N PHE A 12 15.22 25.58 -16.13
CA PHE A 12 14.36 25.88 -14.97
C PHE A 12 14.86 25.24 -13.68
N ALA A 13 15.23 23.95 -13.73
CA ALA A 13 15.72 23.21 -12.57
C ALA A 13 17.05 23.74 -12.02
N HIS A 14 17.96 24.20 -12.89
CA HIS A 14 19.29 24.70 -12.49
C HIS A 14 19.29 26.17 -12.08
N GLN A 15 18.43 26.98 -12.65
CA GLN A 15 18.46 28.44 -12.43
C GLN A 15 17.44 28.92 -11.40
N GLY A 16 16.42 28.10 -11.05
CA GLY A 16 15.45 28.37 -9.97
C GLY A 16 14.80 29.76 -9.99
N THR A 17 14.79 30.42 -11.15
CA THR A 17 14.48 31.83 -11.24
C THR A 17 12.99 32.09 -11.43
N LEU A 18 12.49 33.11 -10.73
CA LEU A 18 11.14 33.66 -10.85
C LEU A 18 10.73 33.97 -12.31
N ALA A 19 11.71 34.13 -13.23
CA ALA A 19 11.47 34.35 -14.65
C ALA A 19 10.73 33.21 -15.35
N PHE A 20 10.84 31.96 -14.87
CA PHE A 20 10.22 30.77 -15.46
C PHE A 20 9.04 30.22 -14.63
N SER A 21 8.76 30.82 -13.48
CA SER A 21 7.68 30.43 -12.57
C SER A 21 6.85 31.65 -12.14
N SER A 22 5.79 31.43 -11.36
CA SER A 22 5.01 32.50 -10.73
C SER A 22 5.18 32.52 -9.22
N PHE A 23 4.89 33.67 -8.57
CA PHE A 23 4.85 33.78 -7.11
C PHE A 23 3.87 32.79 -6.45
N ALA A 24 2.76 32.47 -7.14
CA ALA A 24 1.77 31.52 -6.65
C ALA A 24 2.22 30.05 -6.75
N ARG A 25 3.18 29.73 -7.64
CA ARG A 25 3.70 28.36 -7.87
C ARG A 25 5.20 28.40 -8.19
N PRO A 26 6.05 28.69 -7.22
CA PRO A 26 7.48 28.93 -7.46
C PRO A 26 8.25 27.70 -7.99
N ASN A 27 7.75 26.50 -7.73
CA ASN A 27 8.38 25.23 -8.14
C ASN A 27 7.76 24.62 -9.41
N ARG A 28 6.97 25.40 -10.17
CA ARG A 28 6.35 24.92 -11.39
C ARG A 28 6.72 25.78 -12.60
N LEU A 29 7.26 25.13 -13.62
CA LEU A 29 7.57 25.75 -14.90
C LEU A 29 6.32 26.29 -15.57
N LEU A 30 6.33 27.60 -15.94
CA LEU A 30 5.28 28.26 -16.69
C LEU A 30 5.69 28.45 -18.14
N LEU A 31 5.15 27.66 -19.05
CA LEU A 31 5.46 27.72 -20.48
C LEU A 31 5.04 29.06 -21.13
N ARG A 32 4.05 29.76 -20.56
CA ARG A 32 3.57 31.05 -21.03
C ARG A 32 4.34 32.25 -20.50
N ALA A 33 5.27 32.05 -19.57
CA ALA A 33 6.13 33.15 -19.11
C ALA A 33 6.97 33.70 -20.27
N PRO A 34 7.21 35.00 -20.35
CA PRO A 34 8.02 35.62 -21.42
C PRO A 34 9.39 34.94 -21.58
N ALA A 35 10.12 34.74 -20.49
CA ALA A 35 11.40 34.06 -20.50
C ALA A 35 11.35 32.63 -21.04
N SER A 36 10.26 31.88 -20.72
CA SER A 36 10.05 30.52 -21.26
C SER A 36 9.83 30.55 -22.77
N ARG A 37 9.01 31.47 -23.24
CA ARG A 37 8.73 31.64 -24.68
C ARG A 37 9.98 32.04 -25.45
N ASP A 38 10.72 33.02 -24.94
CA ASP A 38 11.95 33.51 -25.59
C ASP A 38 13.03 32.42 -25.64
N TYR A 39 13.12 31.61 -24.60
CA TYR A 39 14.03 30.46 -24.57
C TYR A 39 13.61 29.40 -25.59
N LEU A 40 12.34 29.01 -25.60
CA LEU A 40 11.82 28.02 -26.55
C LEU A 40 11.98 28.50 -28.01
N GLN A 41 11.77 29.75 -28.28
CA GLN A 41 11.98 30.35 -29.61
C GLN A 41 13.44 30.26 -30.06
N ARG A 42 14.40 30.49 -29.14
CA ARG A 42 15.85 30.29 -29.43
C ARG A 42 16.16 28.81 -29.74
N LEU A 43 15.60 27.88 -28.97
CA LEU A 43 15.78 26.43 -29.25
C LEU A 43 15.19 26.06 -30.60
N ASP A 44 14.00 26.54 -30.92
CA ASP A 44 13.31 26.27 -32.18
C ASP A 44 14.09 26.80 -33.38
N SER A 45 14.63 28.01 -33.29
CA SER A 45 15.53 28.63 -34.33
C SER A 45 16.76 27.77 -34.57
N ALA A 46 17.42 27.31 -33.50
CA ALA A 46 18.58 26.42 -33.62
C ALA A 46 18.26 25.08 -34.26
N GLN A 47 17.08 24.51 -33.92
CA GLN A 47 16.57 23.27 -34.50
C GLN A 47 16.26 23.44 -36.00
N LEU A 48 15.68 24.57 -36.40
CA LEU A 48 15.38 24.89 -37.80
C LEU A 48 16.65 24.97 -38.65
N VAL A 49 17.68 25.62 -38.14
CA VAL A 49 19.00 25.69 -38.83
C VAL A 49 19.57 24.29 -39.04
N LEU A 50 19.52 23.43 -38.00
CA LEU A 50 19.99 22.05 -38.12
C LEU A 50 19.11 21.23 -39.08
N GLN A 51 17.81 21.39 -39.04
CA GLN A 51 16.86 20.72 -39.93
C GLN A 51 17.13 21.09 -41.40
N THR A 52 17.34 22.38 -41.71
CA THR A 52 17.70 22.83 -43.05
C THR A 52 18.98 22.15 -43.53
N ARG A 53 20.01 22.12 -42.67
CA ARG A 53 21.28 21.46 -42.95
C ARG A 53 21.15 19.96 -43.20
N ILE A 54 20.27 19.29 -42.51
CA ILE A 54 19.96 17.88 -42.73
C ILE A 54 19.25 17.68 -44.08
N ARG A 55 18.24 18.50 -44.37
CA ARG A 55 17.49 18.40 -45.66
C ARG A 55 18.34 18.67 -46.86
N THR A 56 19.30 19.58 -46.77
CA THR A 56 20.27 19.83 -47.84
C THR A 56 21.13 18.59 -48.14
N ARG A 57 21.46 17.82 -47.08
CA ARG A 57 22.33 16.61 -47.24
C ARG A 57 21.55 15.34 -47.47
N ILE A 58 20.33 15.25 -46.99
CA ILE A 58 19.43 14.10 -47.03
C ILE A 58 18.03 14.67 -47.36
N PRO A 59 17.71 14.92 -48.64
CA PRO A 59 16.46 15.57 -49.03
C PRO A 59 15.21 14.83 -48.58
N GLU A 60 15.25 13.52 -48.54
CA GLU A 60 14.18 12.63 -48.12
C GLU A 60 13.95 12.59 -46.57
N ALA A 61 14.80 13.25 -45.77
CA ALA A 61 14.66 13.27 -44.33
C ALA A 61 13.36 13.97 -43.88
N LYS A 62 12.53 13.28 -43.12
CA LYS A 62 11.25 13.78 -42.61
C LYS A 62 11.34 14.00 -41.10
N VAL A 63 11.17 15.25 -40.66
CA VAL A 63 11.03 15.58 -39.24
C VAL A 63 9.60 15.33 -38.80
N ARG A 64 9.41 14.54 -37.74
CA ARG A 64 8.08 14.19 -37.20
C ARG A 64 7.72 14.99 -35.97
N TRP A 65 8.60 15.04 -34.98
CA TRP A 65 8.36 15.63 -33.66
C TRP A 65 9.48 16.60 -33.31
N ARG A 66 9.13 17.73 -32.67
CA ARG A 66 10.10 18.67 -32.12
C ARG A 66 9.94 18.73 -30.60
N PHE A 67 11.03 18.86 -29.91
CA PHE A 67 11.12 18.91 -28.47
C PHE A 67 11.89 20.14 -28.03
N GLY A 68 11.38 20.89 -27.07
CA GLY A 68 12.04 22.08 -26.53
C GLY A 68 11.92 22.13 -24.99
N VAL A 69 10.91 21.45 -24.43
CA VAL A 69 10.63 21.51 -22.99
C VAL A 69 11.39 20.45 -22.22
N VAL A 70 11.24 19.18 -22.54
CA VAL A 70 11.87 18.04 -21.82
C VAL A 70 13.13 17.52 -22.51
N LEU A 71 13.26 17.79 -23.79
CA LEU A 71 14.44 17.53 -24.62
C LEU A 71 14.66 18.76 -25.51
N ASN A 72 15.90 18.99 -25.97
CA ASN A 72 16.16 19.95 -27.04
C ASN A 72 16.55 19.19 -28.31
N GLY A 73 15.65 19.12 -29.28
CA GLY A 73 15.90 18.39 -30.51
C GLY A 73 14.65 18.01 -31.29
N PHE A 74 14.79 17.04 -32.17
CA PHE A 74 13.69 16.54 -32.96
C PHE A 74 13.88 15.08 -33.41
N ALA A 75 12.77 14.40 -33.65
CA ALA A 75 12.75 13.09 -34.28
C ALA A 75 12.79 13.22 -35.81
N VAL A 76 13.68 12.46 -36.45
CA VAL A 76 13.83 12.44 -37.91
C VAL A 76 13.75 11.02 -38.44
N VAL A 77 13.02 10.83 -39.52
CA VAL A 77 12.93 9.56 -40.25
C VAL A 77 13.81 9.67 -41.51
N VAL A 78 14.73 8.72 -41.65
CA VAL A 78 15.60 8.59 -42.81
C VAL A 78 15.70 7.11 -43.22
N GLN A 79 16.12 6.85 -44.43
CA GLN A 79 16.45 5.49 -44.86
C GLN A 79 17.65 4.96 -44.07
N ARG A 80 17.68 3.66 -43.80
CA ARG A 80 18.77 3.01 -43.03
C ARG A 80 20.16 3.29 -43.58
N SER A 81 20.29 3.32 -44.92
CA SER A 81 21.52 3.65 -45.66
C SER A 81 22.04 5.07 -45.39
N GLN A 82 21.18 5.99 -44.96
CA GLN A 82 21.54 7.38 -44.71
C GLN A 82 21.94 7.65 -43.26
N LEU A 83 21.85 6.66 -42.34
CA LEU A 83 22.15 6.83 -40.92
C LEU A 83 23.60 7.31 -40.68
N ALA A 84 24.57 6.73 -41.42
CA ALA A 84 25.97 7.16 -41.32
C ALA A 84 26.18 8.62 -41.76
N LYS A 85 25.43 9.09 -42.75
CA LYS A 85 25.45 10.47 -43.22
C LYS A 85 24.79 11.42 -42.24
N LEU A 86 23.70 10.97 -41.61
CA LEU A 86 22.98 11.72 -40.54
C LEU A 86 23.86 11.85 -39.31
N SER A 87 24.53 10.81 -38.85
CA SER A 87 25.37 10.83 -37.64
C SER A 87 26.60 11.73 -37.76
N ARG A 88 27.09 11.95 -38.99
CA ARG A 88 28.19 12.88 -39.28
C ARG A 88 27.75 14.34 -39.42
N THR A 89 26.46 14.63 -39.23
CA THR A 89 25.95 16.04 -39.29
C THR A 89 26.32 16.74 -38.02
N ALA A 90 27.23 17.75 -38.12
CA ALA A 90 27.72 18.49 -36.96
C ALA A 90 26.61 19.27 -36.24
N GLY A 91 26.68 19.34 -34.91
CA GLY A 91 25.82 20.17 -34.07
C GLY A 91 24.73 19.41 -33.31
N ALA A 92 24.60 18.09 -33.48
CA ALA A 92 23.64 17.30 -32.72
C ALA A 92 24.14 15.87 -32.46
N ARG A 93 23.62 15.29 -31.40
CA ARG A 93 23.78 13.87 -31.09
C ARG A 93 22.62 13.07 -31.70
N VAL A 94 22.94 12.00 -32.41
CA VAL A 94 21.95 11.09 -32.98
C VAL A 94 21.72 9.92 -32.03
N TRP A 95 20.46 9.64 -31.74
CA TRP A 95 20.01 8.53 -30.93
C TRP A 95 19.20 7.57 -31.82
N PRO A 96 19.41 6.27 -31.76
CA PRO A 96 18.52 5.33 -32.45
C PRO A 96 17.11 5.42 -31.85
N SER A 97 16.09 5.18 -32.66
CA SER A 97 14.76 4.90 -32.16
C SER A 97 14.75 3.49 -31.60
N ILE A 98 14.47 3.36 -30.32
CA ILE A 98 14.30 2.07 -29.65
C ILE A 98 12.80 1.80 -29.61
N GLY A 99 12.39 0.62 -30.02
CA GLY A 99 11.01 0.17 -29.85
C GLY A 99 10.80 -0.18 -28.39
N TYR A 100 9.88 0.51 -27.75
CA TYR A 100 9.35 0.11 -26.44
C TYR A 100 8.17 -0.80 -26.68
N HIS A 101 8.22 -1.99 -26.11
CA HIS A 101 7.13 -2.95 -26.15
C HIS A 101 6.55 -3.05 -24.76
N THR A 102 5.24 -3.20 -24.66
CA THR A 102 4.58 -3.63 -23.44
C THR A 102 5.02 -5.05 -23.12
N LEU A 103 5.51 -5.31 -21.90
CA LEU A 103 6.14 -6.60 -21.53
C LEU A 103 5.15 -7.57 -20.85
N LEU A 104 3.87 -7.40 -21.04
CA LEU A 104 2.81 -7.97 -20.22
C LEU A 104 2.28 -9.32 -20.67
N ASP A 105 2.65 -9.75 -21.84
CA ASP A 105 2.44 -11.10 -22.31
C ASP A 105 3.39 -12.13 -21.65
N ARG A 106 4.31 -11.68 -20.79
CA ARG A 106 5.41 -12.48 -20.21
C ARG A 106 5.30 -12.78 -18.72
N THR A 107 4.37 -12.17 -17.97
CA THR A 107 4.31 -12.40 -16.52
C THR A 107 4.02 -13.86 -16.13
N PRO A 108 3.18 -14.64 -16.84
CA PRO A 108 3.07 -16.07 -16.60
C PRO A 108 4.37 -16.83 -16.84
N GLN A 109 5.12 -16.48 -17.90
CA GLN A 109 6.40 -17.10 -18.25
C GLN A 109 7.46 -16.78 -17.21
N LEU A 110 7.50 -15.54 -16.72
CA LEU A 110 8.47 -15.08 -15.73
C LEU A 110 8.40 -15.85 -14.41
N ILE A 111 7.20 -16.28 -14.01
CA ILE A 111 6.99 -17.10 -12.81
C ILE A 111 6.91 -18.60 -13.12
N GLY A 112 7.19 -19.02 -14.36
CA GLY A 112 7.23 -20.41 -14.78
C GLY A 112 5.86 -21.09 -14.89
N ALA A 113 4.74 -20.34 -14.91
CA ALA A 113 3.39 -20.90 -14.92
C ALA A 113 3.12 -21.82 -16.14
N PRO A 114 3.48 -21.47 -17.40
CA PRO A 114 3.24 -22.34 -18.54
C PRO A 114 3.92 -23.71 -18.44
N THR A 115 5.06 -23.81 -17.76
CA THR A 115 5.78 -25.08 -17.59
C THR A 115 5.00 -26.09 -16.75
N VAL A 116 4.16 -25.60 -15.80
CA VAL A 116 3.38 -26.45 -14.89
C VAL A 116 1.93 -26.65 -15.34
N TRP A 117 1.49 -26.01 -16.45
CA TRP A 117 0.12 -26.15 -16.95
C TRP A 117 -0.20 -27.52 -17.56
N GLY A 118 0.81 -28.31 -17.90
CA GLY A 118 0.68 -29.61 -18.52
C GLY A 118 0.17 -29.56 -19.96
N PRO A 119 0.15 -30.70 -20.65
CA PRO A 119 -0.40 -30.81 -21.99
C PRO A 119 -1.85 -30.35 -22.02
N THR A 120 -2.25 -29.60 -23.03
CA THR A 120 -3.63 -29.08 -23.21
C THR A 120 -4.19 -28.31 -22.01
N LEU A 121 -3.34 -27.74 -21.17
CA LEU A 121 -3.69 -26.99 -19.95
C LEU A 121 -4.38 -27.86 -18.87
N ALA A 122 -4.11 -29.15 -18.82
CA ALA A 122 -4.78 -30.07 -17.91
C ALA A 122 -4.53 -29.75 -16.43
N THR A 123 -3.41 -29.08 -16.12
CA THR A 123 -3.03 -28.68 -14.77
C THR A 123 -2.92 -27.14 -14.59
N ALA A 124 -3.62 -26.38 -15.43
CA ALA A 124 -3.65 -24.93 -15.42
C ALA A 124 -4.78 -24.34 -14.51
N GLY A 125 -5.02 -24.95 -13.37
CA GLY A 125 -6.08 -24.57 -12.44
C GLY A 125 -7.45 -25.19 -12.72
N GLN A 126 -7.53 -26.24 -13.56
CA GLN A 126 -8.81 -26.86 -13.90
C GLN A 126 -9.54 -27.36 -12.65
N GLY A 127 -10.82 -27.01 -12.51
CA GLY A 127 -11.65 -27.38 -11.37
C GLY A 127 -11.46 -26.47 -10.13
N MET A 128 -10.37 -25.69 -10.06
CA MET A 128 -10.13 -24.76 -8.95
C MET A 128 -10.99 -23.50 -9.05
N LYS A 129 -11.34 -22.93 -7.91
CA LYS A 129 -12.23 -21.78 -7.78
C LYS A 129 -11.51 -20.66 -7.04
N ILE A 130 -11.34 -19.50 -7.69
CA ILE A 130 -10.68 -18.32 -7.13
C ILE A 130 -11.71 -17.24 -6.86
N ALA A 131 -11.87 -16.86 -5.59
CA ALA A 131 -12.69 -15.72 -5.19
C ALA A 131 -11.89 -14.41 -5.35
N ILE A 132 -12.42 -13.46 -6.06
CA ILE A 132 -11.92 -12.09 -6.15
C ILE A 132 -12.80 -11.23 -5.24
N VAL A 133 -12.24 -10.81 -4.11
CA VAL A 133 -12.89 -9.89 -3.16
C VAL A 133 -12.41 -8.48 -3.46
N ASP A 134 -13.19 -7.75 -4.26
CA ASP A 134 -12.77 -6.50 -4.87
C ASP A 134 -13.98 -5.60 -5.23
N ASP A 135 -13.86 -4.73 -6.25
CA ASP A 135 -14.91 -3.82 -6.72
C ASP A 135 -15.87 -4.41 -7.77
N GLY A 136 -15.60 -5.62 -8.28
CA GLY A 136 -16.48 -6.34 -9.19
C GLY A 136 -15.81 -6.91 -10.44
N ILE A 137 -16.51 -7.81 -11.15
CA ILE A 137 -16.02 -8.44 -12.39
C ILE A 137 -17.09 -8.32 -13.46
N ASP A 138 -16.73 -7.82 -14.65
CA ASP A 138 -17.53 -7.94 -15.86
C ASP A 138 -17.41 -9.36 -16.42
N GLN A 139 -18.39 -10.20 -16.14
CA GLN A 139 -18.43 -11.61 -16.59
C GLN A 139 -18.58 -11.74 -18.12
N THR A 140 -18.89 -10.67 -18.84
CA THR A 140 -19.06 -10.65 -20.30
C THR A 140 -17.76 -10.35 -21.04
N HIS A 141 -16.71 -9.96 -20.31
CA HIS A 141 -15.43 -9.62 -20.92
C HIS A 141 -14.82 -10.81 -21.68
N PRO A 142 -14.26 -10.62 -22.90
CA PRO A 142 -13.68 -11.70 -23.72
C PRO A 142 -12.63 -12.53 -22.99
N PHE A 143 -11.90 -11.95 -22.06
CA PHE A 143 -10.89 -12.66 -21.24
C PHE A 143 -11.53 -13.71 -20.31
N PHE A 144 -12.85 -13.65 -20.07
CA PHE A 144 -13.63 -14.58 -19.28
C PHE A 144 -14.68 -15.31 -20.11
N ALA A 145 -14.49 -15.41 -21.42
CA ALA A 145 -15.39 -16.12 -22.31
C ALA A 145 -15.68 -17.54 -21.80
N PRO A 146 -16.96 -17.97 -21.71
CA PRO A 146 -17.34 -19.21 -21.07
C PRO A 146 -17.12 -20.47 -21.93
N ALA A 147 -16.64 -20.32 -23.15
CA ALA A 147 -16.44 -21.44 -24.08
C ALA A 147 -15.47 -22.48 -23.45
N GLY A 148 -15.90 -23.73 -23.43
CA GLY A 148 -15.14 -24.84 -22.84
C GLY A 148 -15.24 -24.96 -21.31
N TYR A 149 -16.16 -24.22 -20.68
CA TYR A 149 -16.52 -24.35 -19.27
C TYR A 149 -17.95 -24.83 -19.10
N THR A 150 -18.19 -25.53 -18.01
CA THR A 150 -19.52 -25.91 -17.52
C THR A 150 -19.62 -25.52 -16.04
N TYR A 151 -20.80 -25.22 -15.57
CA TYR A 151 -20.98 -24.94 -14.15
C TYR A 151 -20.63 -26.19 -13.33
N PRO A 152 -19.78 -26.10 -12.30
CA PRO A 152 -19.57 -27.21 -11.38
C PRO A 152 -20.83 -27.47 -10.56
N ALA A 153 -20.94 -28.65 -9.96
CA ALA A 153 -22.09 -29.02 -9.14
C ALA A 153 -22.35 -27.99 -8.02
N GLY A 154 -23.59 -27.55 -7.87
CA GLY A 154 -24.02 -26.56 -6.87
C GLY A 154 -23.78 -25.11 -7.27
N PHE A 155 -23.42 -24.83 -8.53
CA PHE A 155 -23.28 -23.48 -9.12
C PHE A 155 -24.25 -23.30 -10.29
N PRO A 156 -24.61 -22.04 -10.66
CA PRO A 156 -24.09 -20.78 -10.17
C PRO A 156 -24.64 -20.37 -8.80
N LYS A 157 -23.98 -19.38 -8.13
CA LYS A 157 -24.40 -18.81 -6.85
C LYS A 157 -24.48 -17.30 -6.85
N GLY A 158 -25.31 -16.75 -5.96
CA GLY A 158 -25.53 -15.30 -5.81
C GLY A 158 -26.48 -14.72 -6.84
N GLN A 159 -26.17 -13.57 -7.40
CA GLN A 159 -26.96 -12.90 -8.46
C GLN A 159 -26.61 -13.52 -9.82
N THR A 160 -27.36 -14.56 -10.18
CA THR A 160 -27.05 -15.44 -11.32
C THR A 160 -27.05 -14.73 -12.69
N ALA A 161 -27.73 -13.58 -12.83
CA ALA A 161 -27.66 -12.76 -14.03
C ALA A 161 -26.26 -12.20 -14.32
N TYR A 162 -25.38 -12.16 -13.31
CA TYR A 162 -23.98 -11.75 -13.39
C TYR A 162 -22.98 -12.92 -13.39
N THR A 163 -23.46 -14.12 -13.74
CA THR A 163 -22.61 -15.32 -13.77
C THR A 163 -22.52 -15.89 -15.18
N THR A 164 -21.46 -16.63 -15.43
CA THR A 164 -21.23 -17.46 -16.61
C THR A 164 -20.58 -18.78 -16.15
N PRO A 165 -20.50 -19.80 -17.02
CA PRO A 165 -19.73 -20.99 -16.66
C PRO A 165 -18.26 -20.77 -16.31
N LYS A 166 -17.69 -19.58 -16.57
CA LYS A 166 -16.35 -19.16 -16.13
C LYS A 166 -16.40 -18.38 -14.80
N VAL A 167 -17.33 -17.42 -14.66
CA VAL A 167 -17.58 -16.64 -13.45
C VAL A 167 -18.78 -17.22 -12.72
N ILE A 168 -18.54 -18.19 -11.85
CA ILE A 168 -19.57 -19.09 -11.29
C ILE A 168 -20.28 -18.54 -10.05
N VAL A 169 -19.79 -17.47 -9.46
CA VAL A 169 -20.41 -16.74 -8.33
C VAL A 169 -20.44 -15.26 -8.64
N ALA A 170 -21.53 -14.58 -8.28
CA ALA A 170 -21.61 -13.13 -8.32
C ALA A 170 -22.39 -12.60 -7.10
N ARG A 171 -21.70 -11.89 -6.21
CA ARG A 171 -22.24 -11.34 -4.96
C ARG A 171 -21.79 -9.89 -4.80
N ALA A 172 -22.64 -9.06 -4.18
CA ALA A 172 -22.31 -7.71 -3.77
C ALA A 172 -22.60 -7.51 -2.28
N PHE A 173 -21.67 -6.92 -1.57
CA PHE A 173 -21.71 -6.64 -0.14
C PHE A 173 -21.75 -5.13 0.05
N ALA A 174 -22.92 -4.55 -0.16
CA ALA A 174 -23.12 -3.12 -0.04
C ALA A 174 -23.29 -2.73 1.44
N PRO A 175 -22.81 -1.54 1.84
CA PRO A 175 -23.12 -0.97 3.14
C PRO A 175 -24.63 -0.86 3.39
N ALA A 176 -25.03 -0.82 4.67
CA ALA A 176 -26.45 -0.71 5.05
C ALA A 176 -27.12 0.53 4.44
N THR A 177 -26.33 1.59 4.19
CA THR A 177 -26.77 2.80 3.47
C THR A 177 -25.82 3.04 2.31
N PRO A 178 -26.12 2.47 1.12
CA PRO A 178 -25.27 2.64 -0.05
C PRO A 178 -25.14 4.10 -0.48
N ALA A 179 -23.94 4.49 -0.89
CA ALA A 179 -23.68 5.85 -1.36
C ALA A 179 -24.12 6.07 -2.83
N TYR A 180 -24.37 5.00 -3.58
CA TYR A 180 -24.78 5.05 -4.98
C TYR A 180 -25.67 3.86 -5.36
N ALA A 181 -26.41 4.01 -6.46
CA ALA A 181 -27.47 3.06 -6.85
C ALA A 181 -26.96 1.64 -7.12
N ASN A 182 -25.80 1.50 -7.80
CA ASN A 182 -25.25 0.21 -8.23
C ASN A 182 -24.40 -0.49 -7.16
N ALA A 183 -24.34 0.02 -5.93
CA ALA A 183 -23.56 -0.60 -4.84
C ALA A 183 -23.96 -2.07 -4.58
N LYS A 184 -25.24 -2.40 -4.82
CA LYS A 184 -25.80 -3.76 -4.63
C LYS A 184 -25.65 -4.67 -5.84
N LEU A 185 -25.10 -4.18 -6.96
CA LEU A 185 -24.84 -4.99 -8.14
C LEU A 185 -23.42 -5.53 -8.11
N PRO A 186 -23.19 -6.79 -8.54
CA PRO A 186 -21.86 -7.40 -8.55
C PRO A 186 -20.85 -6.71 -9.48
N PHE A 187 -21.33 -5.93 -10.45
CA PHE A 187 -20.51 -5.17 -11.37
C PHE A 187 -21.16 -3.80 -11.62
N ASP A 188 -20.32 -2.78 -11.71
CA ASP A 188 -20.69 -1.43 -12.10
C ASP A 188 -19.68 -0.94 -13.15
N PRO A 189 -20.10 -0.67 -14.40
CA PRO A 189 -19.19 -0.29 -15.48
C PRO A 189 -18.43 1.02 -15.22
N ASP A 190 -18.93 1.87 -14.34
CA ASP A 190 -18.34 3.18 -14.03
C ASP A 190 -17.35 3.13 -12.86
N LEU A 191 -17.39 2.07 -12.03
CA LEU A 191 -16.59 1.98 -10.80
C LEU A 191 -15.82 0.66 -10.64
N SER A 192 -16.21 -0.41 -11.35
CA SER A 192 -15.59 -1.74 -11.21
C SER A 192 -14.49 -1.93 -12.26
N ASP A 193 -13.39 -1.20 -12.14
CA ASP A 193 -12.25 -1.30 -13.07
C ASP A 193 -11.07 -2.12 -12.49
N HIS A 194 -10.91 -2.13 -11.17
CA HIS A 194 -9.80 -2.78 -10.51
C HIS A 194 -10.00 -4.31 -10.38
N GLY A 195 -11.16 -4.77 -9.91
CA GLY A 195 -11.44 -6.20 -9.71
C GLY A 195 -11.49 -7.02 -11.00
N ILE A 196 -11.93 -6.42 -12.12
CA ILE A 196 -11.89 -7.07 -13.43
C ILE A 196 -10.43 -7.28 -13.89
N HIS A 197 -9.56 -6.31 -13.64
CA HIS A 197 -8.14 -6.39 -13.95
C HIS A 197 -7.46 -7.51 -13.14
N VAL A 198 -7.69 -7.53 -11.84
CA VAL A 198 -7.22 -8.54 -10.89
C VAL A 198 -7.69 -9.95 -11.27
N ALA A 199 -8.97 -10.11 -11.63
CA ALA A 199 -9.53 -11.38 -12.10
C ALA A 199 -8.84 -11.91 -13.35
N GLY A 200 -8.51 -11.02 -14.29
CA GLY A 200 -7.81 -11.36 -15.53
C GLY A 200 -6.41 -11.91 -15.26
N ILE A 201 -5.64 -11.30 -14.36
CA ILE A 201 -4.32 -11.80 -13.94
C ILE A 201 -4.44 -13.18 -13.30
N ALA A 202 -5.37 -13.35 -12.36
CA ALA A 202 -5.51 -14.62 -11.65
C ALA A 202 -5.91 -15.78 -12.58
N ALA A 203 -6.92 -15.57 -13.44
CA ALA A 203 -7.55 -16.65 -14.18
C ALA A 203 -8.12 -16.26 -15.56
N GLY A 204 -7.67 -15.22 -16.22
CA GLY A 204 -8.04 -14.92 -17.59
C GLY A 204 -7.76 -16.11 -18.52
N ASN A 205 -8.62 -16.32 -19.49
CA ASN A 205 -8.52 -17.47 -20.41
C ASN A 205 -7.20 -17.45 -21.19
N ASN A 206 -6.68 -18.64 -21.45
CA ASN A 206 -5.42 -18.80 -22.16
C ASN A 206 -5.50 -18.23 -23.58
N ASN A 207 -4.42 -17.53 -23.97
CA ASN A 207 -4.19 -17.10 -25.35
C ASN A 207 -5.29 -16.18 -25.91
N THR A 208 -5.90 -15.36 -25.06
CA THR A 208 -6.95 -14.41 -25.45
C THR A 208 -6.34 -13.25 -26.24
N PRO A 209 -6.82 -12.96 -27.47
CA PRO A 209 -6.28 -11.88 -28.29
C PRO A 209 -6.70 -10.50 -27.77
N THR A 210 -5.79 -9.54 -27.78
CA THR A 210 -6.07 -8.12 -27.58
C THR A 210 -6.25 -7.40 -28.91
N ARG A 211 -6.77 -6.19 -28.89
CA ARG A 211 -6.90 -5.33 -30.09
C ARG A 211 -5.54 -4.94 -30.70
N THR A 212 -4.45 -5.04 -29.93
CA THR A 212 -3.08 -4.74 -30.39
C THR A 212 -2.37 -5.97 -30.98
N GLY A 213 -3.04 -7.12 -31.03
CA GLY A 213 -2.48 -8.38 -31.54
C GLY A 213 -1.69 -9.19 -30.50
N LEU A 214 -1.51 -8.68 -29.29
CA LEU A 214 -0.95 -9.45 -28.18
C LEU A 214 -1.92 -10.56 -27.77
N ARG A 215 -1.39 -11.63 -27.19
CA ARG A 215 -2.18 -12.72 -26.61
C ARG A 215 -1.87 -12.87 -25.15
N LEU A 216 -2.91 -12.78 -24.32
CA LEU A 216 -2.80 -12.80 -22.88
C LEU A 216 -3.34 -14.11 -22.28
N SER A 217 -2.80 -14.46 -21.13
CA SER A 217 -3.25 -15.58 -20.32
C SER A 217 -3.16 -15.18 -18.84
N GLY A 218 -4.15 -15.54 -18.06
CA GLY A 218 -4.03 -15.51 -16.59
C GLY A 218 -3.10 -16.63 -16.12
N ILE A 219 -2.76 -16.61 -14.81
CA ILE A 219 -1.85 -17.60 -14.21
C ILE A 219 -2.51 -18.98 -14.08
N ALA A 220 -3.79 -19.03 -13.77
CA ALA A 220 -4.59 -20.26 -13.72
C ALA A 220 -5.74 -20.20 -14.74
N PRO A 221 -5.44 -20.24 -16.07
CA PRO A 221 -6.42 -19.93 -17.11
C PRO A 221 -7.60 -20.91 -17.15
N ARG A 222 -7.51 -22.08 -16.54
CA ARG A 222 -8.58 -23.07 -16.46
C ARG A 222 -9.38 -23.03 -15.16
N ALA A 223 -9.01 -22.15 -14.20
CA ALA A 223 -9.75 -21.99 -12.97
C ALA A 223 -11.08 -21.24 -13.17
N TYR A 224 -12.03 -21.49 -12.31
CA TYR A 224 -13.26 -20.72 -12.18
C TYR A 224 -13.03 -19.45 -11.36
N LEU A 225 -13.83 -18.43 -11.62
CA LEU A 225 -13.84 -17.17 -10.87
C LEU A 225 -15.13 -17.02 -10.06
N GLY A 226 -14.99 -16.49 -8.86
CA GLY A 226 -16.09 -15.97 -8.05
C GLY A 226 -15.94 -14.48 -7.85
N ASN A 227 -16.97 -13.72 -8.16
CA ASN A 227 -17.04 -12.28 -8.01
C ASN A 227 -17.69 -11.93 -6.67
N TYR A 228 -16.92 -11.35 -5.75
CA TYR A 228 -17.35 -10.93 -4.40
C TYR A 228 -17.09 -9.42 -4.25
N LYS A 229 -17.99 -8.60 -4.81
CA LYS A 229 -17.87 -7.16 -4.74
C LYS A 229 -18.10 -6.66 -3.31
N ALA A 230 -17.02 -6.31 -2.63
CA ALA A 230 -17.00 -5.75 -1.28
C ALA A 230 -16.49 -4.31 -1.23
N LEU A 231 -15.85 -3.82 -2.30
CA LEU A 231 -15.50 -2.43 -2.47
C LEU A 231 -16.66 -1.71 -3.17
N GLY A 232 -17.54 -1.11 -2.38
CA GLY A 232 -18.80 -0.52 -2.85
C GLY A 232 -19.03 0.90 -2.34
N VAL A 233 -17.99 1.59 -1.87
CA VAL A 233 -18.04 2.97 -1.39
C VAL A 233 -17.16 3.84 -2.29
N PRO A 234 -17.73 4.72 -3.13
CA PRO A 234 -16.94 5.59 -4.00
C PRO A 234 -16.00 6.49 -3.22
N SER A 235 -14.77 6.64 -3.70
CA SER A 235 -13.76 7.57 -3.19
C SER A 235 -13.06 8.27 -4.35
N GLN A 236 -12.21 9.22 -4.04
CA GLN A 236 -11.40 9.89 -5.08
C GLN A 236 -10.32 8.97 -5.71
N PHE A 237 -10.12 7.77 -5.15
CA PHE A 237 -9.13 6.78 -5.60
C PHE A 237 -9.79 5.47 -6.09
N GLY A 238 -11.06 5.50 -6.48
CA GLY A 238 -11.85 4.33 -6.87
C GLY A 238 -12.85 3.92 -5.79
N ALA A 239 -13.11 2.65 -5.64
CA ALA A 239 -14.05 2.12 -4.65
C ALA A 239 -13.35 1.60 -3.41
N ASN A 240 -13.82 2.01 -2.22
CA ASN A 240 -13.40 1.50 -0.93
C ASN A 240 -14.38 0.47 -0.38
N GLY A 241 -13.93 -0.30 0.63
CA GLY A 241 -14.77 -1.25 1.39
C GLY A 241 -14.63 -1.04 2.89
N ASN A 242 -15.61 -1.53 3.64
CA ASN A 242 -15.55 -1.51 5.09
C ASN A 242 -15.30 -2.93 5.64
N SER A 243 -14.76 -3.02 6.83
CA SER A 243 -14.45 -4.31 7.46
C SER A 243 -15.61 -5.29 7.56
N PRO A 244 -16.87 -4.89 7.86
CA PRO A 244 -18.00 -5.81 7.87
C PRO A 244 -18.32 -6.43 6.51
N GLU A 245 -18.29 -5.64 5.44
CA GLU A 245 -18.55 -6.09 4.08
C GLU A 245 -17.45 -7.04 3.59
N LEU A 246 -16.19 -6.70 3.88
CA LEU A 246 -15.02 -7.56 3.57
C LEU A 246 -15.09 -8.89 4.33
N ALA A 247 -15.39 -8.86 5.63
CA ALA A 247 -15.55 -10.07 6.43
C ALA A 247 -16.72 -10.94 5.92
N ALA A 248 -17.83 -10.33 5.53
CA ALA A 248 -18.97 -11.04 4.94
C ALA A 248 -18.61 -11.66 3.58
N ALA A 249 -17.84 -10.98 2.75
CA ALA A 249 -17.36 -11.50 1.46
C ALA A 249 -16.45 -12.74 1.67
N ILE A 250 -15.51 -12.67 2.62
CA ILE A 250 -14.61 -13.78 2.99
C ILE A 250 -15.44 -14.96 3.52
N GLU A 251 -16.37 -14.72 4.42
CA GLU A 251 -17.28 -15.76 4.95
C GLU A 251 -18.04 -16.45 3.82
N MET A 252 -18.59 -15.68 2.89
CA MET A 252 -19.35 -16.24 1.77
C MET A 252 -18.44 -16.97 0.77
N ALA A 253 -17.22 -16.53 0.54
CA ALA A 253 -16.26 -17.23 -0.31
C ALA A 253 -15.94 -18.63 0.26
N VAL A 254 -15.74 -18.74 1.57
CA VAL A 254 -15.54 -20.03 2.25
C VAL A 254 -16.81 -20.90 2.14
N ARG A 255 -18.01 -20.35 2.42
CA ARG A 255 -19.29 -21.05 2.32
C ARG A 255 -19.64 -21.51 0.91
N ASP A 256 -19.26 -20.75 -0.08
CA ASP A 256 -19.47 -21.11 -1.49
C ASP A 256 -18.51 -22.20 -1.96
N GLY A 257 -17.49 -22.54 -1.16
CA GLY A 257 -16.51 -23.56 -1.46
C GLY A 257 -15.44 -23.11 -2.44
N MET A 258 -15.01 -21.85 -2.31
CA MET A 258 -13.86 -21.33 -3.07
C MET A 258 -12.56 -21.92 -2.50
N ASP A 259 -11.59 -22.19 -3.38
CA ASP A 259 -10.30 -22.80 -3.01
C ASP A 259 -9.25 -21.77 -2.66
N VAL A 260 -9.31 -20.60 -3.30
CA VAL A 260 -8.38 -19.49 -3.13
C VAL A 260 -9.18 -18.19 -3.01
N ILE A 261 -8.71 -17.28 -2.17
CA ILE A 261 -9.23 -15.91 -2.05
C ILE A 261 -8.11 -14.93 -2.43
N ASN A 262 -8.40 -13.98 -3.30
CA ASN A 262 -7.55 -12.84 -3.59
C ASN A 262 -8.13 -11.57 -3.00
N LEU A 263 -7.31 -10.82 -2.24
CA LEU A 263 -7.59 -9.47 -1.77
C LEU A 263 -6.49 -8.52 -2.26
N SER A 264 -6.81 -7.73 -3.26
CA SER A 264 -5.93 -6.68 -3.81
C SER A 264 -6.29 -5.32 -3.19
N LEU A 265 -6.26 -5.23 -1.87
CA LEU A 265 -6.64 -4.08 -1.09
C LEU A 265 -5.84 -3.99 0.21
N GLY A 266 -5.81 -2.81 0.81
CA GLY A 266 -5.10 -2.63 2.08
C GLY A 266 -5.39 -1.31 2.75
N GLU A 267 -5.07 -1.26 4.03
CA GLU A 267 -5.15 -0.08 4.89
C GLU A 267 -4.00 -0.08 5.90
N THR A 268 -3.78 1.03 6.58
CA THR A 268 -2.79 1.12 7.65
C THR A 268 -3.04 0.07 8.74
N GLU A 269 -2.00 -0.63 9.17
CA GLU A 269 -2.12 -1.67 10.20
C GLU A 269 -2.73 -1.14 11.50
N ILE A 270 -3.76 -1.81 11.98
CA ILE A 270 -4.22 -1.76 13.36
C ILE A 270 -3.71 -2.99 14.12
N GLU A 271 -3.97 -3.10 15.42
CA GLU A 271 -3.53 -4.25 16.21
C GLU A 271 -4.15 -5.55 15.65
N PRO A 272 -3.35 -6.51 15.11
CA PRO A 272 -3.85 -7.62 14.28
C PRO A 272 -4.85 -8.54 14.98
N SER A 273 -4.72 -8.74 16.30
CA SER A 273 -5.67 -9.58 17.06
C SER A 273 -7.09 -8.99 17.11
N ARG A 274 -7.24 -7.73 16.74
CA ARG A 274 -8.49 -6.98 16.74
C ARG A 274 -8.97 -6.57 15.36
N ASP A 275 -8.15 -6.80 14.36
CA ASP A 275 -8.51 -6.64 12.96
C ASP A 275 -9.44 -7.78 12.53
N VAL A 276 -10.70 -7.46 12.28
CA VAL A 276 -11.72 -8.47 11.95
C VAL A 276 -11.48 -9.10 10.58
N VAL A 277 -10.89 -8.35 9.63
CA VAL A 277 -10.58 -8.88 8.28
C VAL A 277 -9.39 -9.84 8.35
N ALA A 278 -8.31 -9.43 9.04
CA ALA A 278 -7.16 -10.32 9.28
C ALA A 278 -7.56 -11.61 10.02
N ARG A 279 -8.49 -11.52 10.98
CA ARG A 279 -9.03 -12.67 11.69
C ARG A 279 -9.86 -13.58 10.78
N ALA A 280 -10.71 -13.01 9.92
CA ALA A 280 -11.52 -13.76 8.96
C ALA A 280 -10.63 -14.54 7.98
N LEU A 281 -9.57 -13.92 7.46
CA LEU A 281 -8.60 -14.57 6.57
C LEU A 281 -7.80 -15.69 7.26
N ASN A 282 -7.40 -15.49 8.52
CA ASN A 282 -6.75 -16.55 9.28
C ASN A 282 -7.69 -17.75 9.48
N ALA A 283 -8.98 -17.49 9.74
CA ALA A 283 -10.00 -18.55 9.85
C ALA A 283 -10.30 -19.22 8.50
N ALA A 284 -10.29 -18.48 7.38
CA ALA A 284 -10.40 -19.04 6.04
C ALA A 284 -9.25 -20.03 5.74
N ALA A 285 -8.03 -19.68 6.15
CA ALA A 285 -6.88 -20.59 6.04
C ALA A 285 -7.04 -21.84 6.90
N ASP A 286 -7.62 -21.74 8.10
CA ASP A 286 -7.96 -22.91 8.94
C ASP A 286 -9.05 -23.77 8.31
N ALA A 287 -9.94 -23.17 7.52
CA ALA A 287 -10.95 -23.89 6.73
C ALA A 287 -10.37 -24.50 5.43
N GLY A 288 -9.06 -24.34 5.16
CA GLY A 288 -8.38 -24.91 3.99
C GLY A 288 -8.36 -24.00 2.77
N VAL A 289 -8.73 -22.73 2.88
CA VAL A 289 -8.72 -21.77 1.76
C VAL A 289 -7.42 -20.98 1.77
N VAL A 290 -6.72 -20.91 0.63
CA VAL A 290 -5.49 -20.11 0.50
C VAL A 290 -5.87 -18.65 0.26
N SER A 291 -5.27 -17.72 1.01
CA SER A 291 -5.52 -16.29 0.81
C SER A 291 -4.26 -15.58 0.34
N SER A 292 -4.34 -14.93 -0.82
CA SER A 292 -3.31 -14.04 -1.37
C SER A 292 -3.72 -12.59 -1.14
N VAL A 293 -2.82 -11.78 -0.57
CA VAL A 293 -3.14 -10.40 -0.17
C VAL A 293 -1.99 -9.46 -0.57
N SER A 294 -2.34 -8.34 -1.19
CA SER A 294 -1.37 -7.29 -1.56
C SER A 294 -0.67 -6.70 -0.34
N ALA A 295 0.66 -6.54 -0.39
CA ALA A 295 1.45 -6.03 0.75
C ALA A 295 1.25 -4.54 1.03
N GLY A 296 0.77 -3.77 0.05
CA GLY A 296 0.61 -2.32 0.08
C GLY A 296 1.54 -1.60 -0.89
N ASN A 297 1.23 -0.32 -1.18
CA ASN A 297 1.95 0.50 -2.16
C ASN A 297 2.61 1.74 -1.53
N ASP A 298 2.93 1.67 -0.24
CA ASP A 298 3.22 2.83 0.60
C ASP A 298 4.72 3.02 0.88
N PHE A 299 5.61 2.26 0.20
CA PHE A 299 7.04 2.35 0.47
C PHE A 299 7.62 3.72 0.12
N ALA A 300 7.20 4.32 -0.98
CA ALA A 300 7.66 5.66 -1.37
C ALA A 300 7.29 6.73 -0.34
N GLU A 301 6.19 6.53 0.39
CA GLU A 301 5.71 7.46 1.41
C GLU A 301 6.25 7.16 2.82
N PHE A 302 6.26 5.89 3.22
CA PHE A 302 6.59 5.48 4.59
C PHE A 302 7.89 4.68 4.72
N GLY A 303 8.47 4.21 3.64
CA GLY A 303 9.68 3.36 3.67
C GLY A 303 9.42 1.98 4.26
N VAL A 304 10.40 1.46 5.02
CA VAL A 304 10.22 0.23 5.79
C VAL A 304 9.12 0.41 6.85
N GLY A 305 8.41 -0.68 7.19
CA GLY A 305 7.25 -0.62 8.09
C GLY A 305 6.01 -0.04 7.42
N SER A 306 5.85 -0.28 6.13
CA SER A 306 4.70 0.16 5.33
C SER A 306 3.73 -0.97 4.96
N ILE A 307 3.95 -2.19 5.42
CA ILE A 307 3.02 -3.32 5.18
C ILE A 307 1.63 -2.97 5.72
N THR A 308 0.62 -3.18 4.89
CA THR A 308 -0.76 -2.83 5.20
C THR A 308 -1.52 -4.00 5.86
N SER A 309 -2.67 -3.71 6.48
CA SER A 309 -3.70 -4.69 6.81
C SER A 309 -4.60 -4.91 5.58
N PRO A 310 -5.08 -6.14 5.28
CA PRO A 310 -4.92 -7.37 6.07
C PRO A 310 -3.72 -8.24 5.67
N ALA A 311 -2.75 -7.73 4.91
CA ALA A 311 -1.53 -8.46 4.56
C ALA A 311 -0.68 -8.86 5.78
N ASN A 312 -0.89 -8.17 6.93
CA ASN A 312 -0.30 -8.50 8.23
C ASN A 312 -0.84 -9.80 8.86
N ALA A 313 -1.94 -10.36 8.34
CA ALA A 313 -2.50 -11.62 8.86
C ALA A 313 -1.47 -12.77 8.78
N ALA A 314 -1.42 -13.59 9.83
CA ALA A 314 -0.35 -14.58 9.99
C ALA A 314 -0.39 -15.69 8.92
N LYS A 315 -1.59 -16.11 8.51
CA LYS A 315 -1.79 -17.29 7.65
C LYS A 315 -1.97 -16.96 6.16
N VAL A 316 -2.09 -15.68 5.80
CA VAL A 316 -2.15 -15.25 4.39
C VAL A 316 -0.78 -15.27 3.73
N ILE A 317 -0.76 -15.28 2.42
CA ILE A 317 0.43 -14.99 1.61
C ILE A 317 0.40 -13.49 1.28
N SER A 318 1.27 -12.72 1.92
CA SER A 318 1.44 -11.29 1.66
C SER A 318 2.39 -11.09 0.49
N VAL A 319 1.97 -10.34 -0.52
CA VAL A 319 2.63 -10.29 -1.82
C VAL A 319 3.17 -8.90 -2.12
N ALA A 320 4.48 -8.77 -2.26
CA ALA A 320 5.18 -7.59 -2.76
C ALA A 320 5.15 -7.54 -4.29
N ALA A 321 5.47 -6.38 -4.85
CA ALA A 321 5.52 -6.16 -6.29
C ALA A 321 6.95 -6.10 -6.82
N SER A 322 7.19 -6.75 -7.99
CA SER A 322 8.38 -6.55 -8.80
C SER A 322 8.05 -5.90 -10.14
N SER A 323 9.09 -5.42 -10.81
CA SER A 323 9.00 -4.79 -12.14
C SER A 323 8.62 -5.76 -13.26
N GLY A 324 8.62 -7.07 -13.00
CA GLY A 324 8.35 -8.06 -14.03
C GLY A 324 9.43 -8.16 -15.11
N GLY A 325 10.67 -7.77 -14.81
CA GLY A 325 11.78 -7.75 -15.75
C GLY A 325 11.76 -6.57 -16.73
N HIS A 326 11.00 -5.51 -16.44
CA HIS A 326 11.03 -4.26 -17.22
C HIS A 326 12.45 -3.69 -17.26
N GLY A 327 12.95 -3.40 -18.44
CA GLY A 327 14.28 -2.82 -18.67
C GLY A 327 15.42 -3.83 -18.78
N SER A 328 15.33 -5.01 -18.18
CA SER A 328 16.25 -6.13 -18.38
C SER A 328 15.53 -7.44 -18.12
N PRO A 329 15.43 -8.35 -19.10
CA PRO A 329 14.75 -9.62 -18.89
C PRO A 329 15.43 -10.52 -17.86
N ASP A 330 16.71 -10.30 -17.60
CA ASP A 330 17.53 -11.10 -16.67
C ASP A 330 17.56 -10.56 -15.24
N VAL A 331 17.06 -9.32 -14.99
CA VAL A 331 17.07 -8.67 -13.68
C VAL A 331 15.68 -8.16 -13.35
N ASP A 332 15.00 -8.86 -12.46
CA ASP A 332 13.72 -8.42 -11.90
C ASP A 332 13.96 -7.57 -10.66
N ASN A 333 13.46 -6.34 -10.66
CA ASN A 333 13.64 -5.39 -9.58
C ASN A 333 12.39 -5.32 -8.70
N VAL A 334 12.56 -5.02 -7.42
CA VAL A 334 11.43 -4.67 -6.56
C VAL A 334 10.86 -3.33 -7.03
N ALA A 335 9.54 -3.24 -7.15
CA ALA A 335 8.87 -1.99 -7.51
C ALA A 335 9.05 -0.92 -6.42
N ASP A 336 9.31 0.33 -6.82
CA ASP A 336 9.64 1.41 -5.88
C ASP A 336 8.54 1.68 -4.86
N PHE A 337 7.28 1.52 -5.24
CA PHE A 337 6.12 1.70 -4.38
C PHE A 337 5.87 0.53 -3.41
N SER A 338 6.38 -0.69 -3.73
CA SER A 338 6.03 -1.91 -2.98
C SER A 338 6.38 -1.81 -1.51
N SER A 339 5.38 -1.99 -0.64
CA SER A 339 5.55 -1.89 0.81
C SER A 339 6.56 -2.87 1.37
N ALA A 340 7.23 -2.45 2.44
CA ALA A 340 8.30 -3.20 3.10
C ALA A 340 7.99 -3.51 4.56
N GLY A 341 8.45 -4.67 5.02
CA GLY A 341 8.39 -5.06 6.42
C GLY A 341 9.43 -4.35 7.32
N PRO A 342 9.41 -4.68 8.62
CA PRO A 342 8.36 -5.44 9.30
C PRO A 342 7.03 -4.66 9.34
N THR A 343 5.95 -5.32 9.74
CA THR A 343 4.67 -4.63 9.94
C THR A 343 4.79 -3.53 10.99
N PRO A 344 4.10 -2.37 10.82
CA PRO A 344 4.39 -1.18 11.62
C PRO A 344 4.08 -1.27 13.12
N TYR A 345 3.11 -2.09 13.52
CA TYR A 345 2.73 -2.25 14.94
C TYR A 345 3.07 -3.61 15.51
N SER A 346 2.74 -4.67 14.77
CA SER A 346 2.96 -6.03 15.24
C SER A 346 4.41 -6.48 15.08
N LEU A 347 5.23 -5.78 14.30
CA LEU A 347 6.64 -6.07 14.03
C LEU A 347 6.84 -7.52 13.57
N THR A 348 5.90 -8.02 12.76
CA THR A 348 5.98 -9.35 12.14
C THR A 348 6.73 -9.27 10.82
N TYR A 349 7.30 -10.39 10.41
CA TYR A 349 7.98 -10.49 9.13
C TYR A 349 6.96 -10.56 7.99
N LYS A 350 7.01 -9.61 7.08
CA LYS A 350 6.26 -9.50 5.81
C LYS A 350 7.11 -8.67 4.84
N PRO A 351 6.88 -8.73 3.52
CA PRO A 351 5.99 -9.63 2.80
C PRO A 351 6.44 -11.09 2.89
N ASP A 352 5.61 -12.03 2.42
CA ASP A 352 5.98 -13.45 2.35
C ASP A 352 6.70 -13.79 1.05
N VAL A 353 6.24 -13.22 -0.08
CA VAL A 353 6.79 -13.43 -1.44
C VAL A 353 6.66 -12.16 -2.28
N THR A 354 7.28 -12.16 -3.45
CA THR A 354 7.13 -11.14 -4.49
C THR A 354 6.53 -11.76 -5.75
N ALA A 355 5.81 -10.96 -6.54
CA ALA A 355 5.34 -11.34 -7.87
C ALA A 355 5.29 -10.09 -8.79
N PRO A 356 5.20 -10.24 -10.12
CA PRO A 356 5.11 -9.11 -11.04
C PRO A 356 3.95 -8.18 -10.69
N GLY A 357 4.20 -6.86 -10.63
CA GLY A 357 3.20 -5.89 -10.19
C GLY A 357 3.35 -4.50 -10.79
N GLU A 358 4.30 -4.28 -11.69
CA GLU A 358 4.49 -3.00 -12.36
C GLU A 358 4.08 -3.11 -13.82
N SER A 359 3.25 -2.16 -14.29
CA SER A 359 2.72 -2.09 -15.67
C SER A 359 2.07 -3.41 -16.15
N VAL A 360 1.26 -4.07 -15.36
CA VAL A 360 0.62 -5.34 -15.70
C VAL A 360 -0.61 -5.12 -16.58
N LEU A 361 -0.65 -5.69 -17.80
CA LEU A 361 -1.78 -5.60 -18.73
C LEU A 361 -2.85 -6.65 -18.41
N SER A 362 -4.06 -6.25 -18.18
CA SER A 362 -5.16 -7.16 -17.95
C SER A 362 -6.49 -6.53 -18.37
N ALA A 363 -7.59 -7.23 -18.11
CA ALA A 363 -8.94 -6.83 -18.52
C ALA A 363 -9.33 -5.45 -17.94
N ALA A 364 -10.05 -4.68 -18.75
CA ALA A 364 -10.68 -3.43 -18.39
C ALA A 364 -12.18 -3.45 -18.77
N PRO A 365 -13.06 -2.67 -18.12
CA PRO A 365 -14.46 -2.58 -18.46
C PRO A 365 -14.69 -2.31 -19.96
N GLY A 366 -15.79 -2.84 -20.52
CA GLY A 366 -16.12 -2.65 -21.93
C GLY A 366 -15.31 -3.51 -22.91
N GLY A 367 -14.72 -4.63 -22.45
CA GLY A 367 -14.02 -5.59 -23.29
C GLY A 367 -12.61 -5.17 -23.74
N GLY A 368 -12.06 -4.14 -23.11
CA GLY A 368 -10.72 -3.62 -23.34
C GLY A 368 -9.66 -4.24 -22.44
N PHE A 369 -8.41 -3.78 -22.59
CA PHE A 369 -7.29 -4.12 -21.72
C PHE A 369 -6.55 -2.86 -21.33
N VAL A 370 -6.05 -2.80 -20.10
CA VAL A 370 -5.33 -1.66 -19.53
C VAL A 370 -4.13 -2.13 -18.71
N GLU A 371 -3.09 -1.31 -18.65
CA GLU A 371 -1.94 -1.51 -17.77
C GLU A 371 -2.19 -0.86 -16.43
N MET A 372 -1.96 -1.62 -15.34
CA MET A 372 -1.98 -1.11 -13.98
C MET A 372 -0.72 -1.52 -13.23
N SER A 373 -0.33 -0.71 -12.22
CA SER A 373 0.79 -0.99 -11.33
C SER A 373 0.33 -0.98 -9.88
N GLY A 374 0.81 -1.95 -9.11
CA GLY A 374 0.49 -2.09 -7.70
C GLY A 374 0.77 -3.50 -7.19
N THR A 375 0.93 -3.66 -5.88
CA THR A 375 0.88 -4.97 -5.23
C THR A 375 -0.48 -5.64 -5.43
N SER A 376 -1.49 -4.86 -5.81
CA SER A 376 -2.80 -5.34 -6.29
C SER A 376 -2.71 -6.20 -7.53
N MET A 377 -1.72 -6.00 -8.41
CA MET A 377 -1.46 -6.81 -9.59
C MET A 377 -0.59 -8.02 -9.24
N SER A 378 0.25 -7.93 -8.21
CA SER A 378 1.08 -9.03 -7.75
C SER A 378 0.28 -10.11 -7.01
N ALA A 379 -0.65 -9.73 -6.16
CA ALA A 379 -1.48 -10.66 -5.40
C ALA A 379 -2.22 -11.70 -6.28
N PRO A 380 -2.88 -11.33 -7.40
CA PRO A 380 -3.56 -12.30 -8.25
C PRO A 380 -2.61 -13.25 -8.99
N HIS A 381 -1.34 -12.89 -9.24
CA HIS A 381 -0.35 -13.86 -9.72
C HIS A 381 -0.17 -15.00 -8.71
N VAL A 382 -0.07 -14.66 -7.42
CA VAL A 382 0.06 -15.66 -6.34
C VAL A 382 -1.23 -16.43 -6.12
N ALA A 383 -2.41 -15.78 -6.27
CA ALA A 383 -3.69 -16.48 -6.20
C ALA A 383 -3.85 -17.53 -7.30
N GLY A 384 -3.48 -17.18 -8.54
CA GLY A 384 -3.44 -18.13 -9.66
C GLY A 384 -2.42 -19.24 -9.43
N ALA A 385 -1.20 -18.90 -8.96
CA ALA A 385 -0.16 -19.85 -8.59
C ALA A 385 -0.64 -20.86 -7.53
N ALA A 386 -1.30 -20.36 -6.48
CA ALA A 386 -1.87 -21.21 -5.43
C ALA A 386 -2.95 -22.14 -5.96
N ALA A 387 -3.79 -21.70 -6.90
CA ALA A 387 -4.81 -22.54 -7.53
C ALA A 387 -4.16 -23.67 -8.37
N VAL A 388 -3.11 -23.36 -9.13
CA VAL A 388 -2.35 -24.38 -9.89
C VAL A 388 -1.70 -25.40 -8.97
N LEU A 389 -1.00 -24.94 -7.91
CA LEU A 389 -0.37 -25.84 -6.93
C LEU A 389 -1.41 -26.71 -6.21
N ARG A 390 -2.55 -26.13 -5.83
CA ARG A 390 -3.62 -26.88 -5.16
C ARG A 390 -4.23 -27.95 -6.06
N GLN A 391 -4.38 -27.67 -7.35
CA GLN A 391 -4.83 -28.68 -8.32
C GLN A 391 -3.83 -29.83 -8.43
N ARG A 392 -2.54 -29.51 -8.52
CA ARG A 392 -1.46 -30.50 -8.68
C ARG A 392 -1.19 -31.30 -7.41
N HIS A 393 -1.41 -30.67 -6.26
CA HIS A 393 -1.20 -31.23 -4.92
C HIS A 393 -2.45 -31.09 -4.04
N PRO A 394 -3.53 -31.87 -4.27
CA PRO A 394 -4.81 -31.70 -3.60
C PRO A 394 -4.77 -31.88 -2.08
N THR A 395 -3.74 -32.56 -1.57
CA THR A 395 -3.54 -32.82 -0.14
C THR A 395 -2.77 -31.70 0.58
N TRP A 396 -2.19 -30.76 -0.15
CA TRP A 396 -1.43 -29.67 0.49
C TRP A 396 -2.36 -28.69 1.19
N THR A 397 -1.99 -28.36 2.41
CA THR A 397 -2.65 -27.33 3.22
C THR A 397 -2.26 -25.93 2.74
N PRO A 398 -3.03 -24.87 3.07
CA PRO A 398 -2.63 -23.48 2.79
C PRO A 398 -1.23 -23.15 3.30
N ALA A 399 -0.84 -23.66 4.47
CA ALA A 399 0.49 -23.45 5.04
C ALA A 399 1.60 -24.12 4.20
N GLN A 400 1.35 -25.31 3.63
CA GLN A 400 2.29 -25.99 2.75
C GLN A 400 2.43 -25.27 1.40
N ILE A 401 1.34 -24.80 0.80
CA ILE A 401 1.36 -23.98 -0.41
C ILE A 401 2.17 -22.70 -0.16
N LYS A 402 1.89 -22.01 0.93
CA LYS A 402 2.69 -20.83 1.35
C LYS A 402 4.17 -21.19 1.49
N SER A 403 4.48 -22.30 2.15
CA SER A 403 5.85 -22.74 2.36
C SER A 403 6.56 -23.06 1.04
N ALA A 404 5.88 -23.75 0.12
CA ALA A 404 6.42 -24.04 -1.20
C ALA A 404 6.84 -22.76 -1.94
N LEU A 405 5.95 -21.77 -2.00
CA LEU A 405 6.20 -20.50 -2.68
C LEU A 405 7.32 -19.68 -2.01
N VAL A 406 7.37 -19.64 -0.67
CA VAL A 406 8.37 -18.86 0.07
C VAL A 406 9.77 -19.48 -0.05
N LEU A 407 9.89 -20.78 0.13
CA LEU A 407 11.20 -21.43 0.22
C LEU A 407 11.90 -21.57 -1.14
N THR A 408 11.16 -21.49 -2.23
CA THR A 408 11.65 -21.67 -3.59
C THR A 408 11.76 -20.37 -4.40
N GLY A 409 11.42 -19.23 -3.78
CA GLY A 409 11.48 -17.94 -4.46
C GLY A 409 12.87 -17.60 -4.97
N VAL A 410 12.92 -16.90 -6.09
CA VAL A 410 14.15 -16.41 -6.72
C VAL A 410 14.44 -14.97 -6.27
N PRO A 411 15.73 -14.57 -6.21
CA PRO A 411 16.11 -13.22 -5.79
C PRO A 411 15.45 -12.13 -6.63
N VAL A 412 15.08 -11.03 -5.97
CA VAL A 412 14.67 -9.77 -6.58
C VAL A 412 15.75 -8.72 -6.31
N HIS A 413 15.92 -7.75 -7.20
CA HIS A 413 17.02 -6.81 -7.17
C HIS A 413 16.57 -5.37 -6.88
N ASN A 414 17.51 -4.44 -6.74
CA ASN A 414 17.24 -3.04 -6.42
C ASN A 414 17.80 -2.06 -7.47
N GLY A 415 17.67 -2.38 -8.75
CA GLY A 415 18.26 -1.61 -9.85
C GLY A 415 19.71 -1.98 -10.16
N SER A 416 20.27 -2.99 -9.48
CA SER A 416 21.59 -3.56 -9.68
C SER A 416 21.52 -5.08 -9.66
N THR A 417 22.66 -5.78 -9.72
CA THR A 417 22.72 -7.24 -9.55
C THR A 417 22.66 -7.69 -8.08
N ALA A 418 22.59 -6.74 -7.14
CA ALA A 418 22.48 -7.05 -5.73
C ALA A 418 21.04 -7.41 -5.36
N GLU A 419 20.89 -8.53 -4.63
CA GLU A 419 19.61 -8.94 -4.06
C GLU A 419 19.09 -7.87 -3.08
N VAL A 420 17.79 -7.57 -3.17
CA VAL A 420 17.16 -6.60 -2.29
C VAL A 420 17.03 -7.15 -0.85
N ASN A 421 16.82 -6.24 0.10
CA ASN A 421 16.59 -6.62 1.48
C ASN A 421 15.38 -7.57 1.60
N PRO A 422 15.51 -8.73 2.29
CA PRO A 422 14.41 -9.69 2.49
C PRO A 422 13.11 -9.10 3.05
N LEU A 423 13.15 -7.99 3.76
CA LEU A 423 11.95 -7.26 4.20
C LEU A 423 11.19 -6.57 3.05
N ARG A 424 11.75 -6.54 1.83
CA ARG A 424 11.08 -6.04 0.63
C ARG A 424 10.62 -7.14 -0.31
N GLU A 425 11.29 -8.29 -0.30
CA GLU A 425 11.00 -9.38 -1.25
C GLU A 425 10.36 -10.62 -0.60
N GLY A 426 10.43 -10.77 0.72
CA GLY A 426 10.04 -12.01 1.40
C GLY A 426 11.00 -13.17 1.09
N GLY A 427 10.47 -14.29 0.61
CA GLY A 427 11.26 -15.40 0.08
C GLY A 427 11.86 -15.14 -1.30
N GLY A 428 11.45 -14.05 -1.97
CA GLY A 428 11.79 -13.71 -3.35
C GLY A 428 10.58 -13.78 -4.29
N ARG A 429 10.81 -13.54 -5.58
CA ARG A 429 9.78 -13.71 -6.60
C ARG A 429 9.39 -15.19 -6.70
N ILE A 430 8.09 -15.45 -6.74
CA ILE A 430 7.59 -16.82 -6.87
C ILE A 430 8.11 -17.49 -8.15
N ASP A 431 8.43 -18.77 -8.03
CA ASP A 431 8.81 -19.67 -9.12
C ASP A 431 7.97 -20.93 -9.02
N LEU A 432 7.00 -21.07 -9.93
CA LEU A 432 6.05 -22.18 -9.88
C LEU A 432 6.70 -23.52 -10.20
N VAL A 433 7.75 -23.54 -11.00
CA VAL A 433 8.45 -24.78 -11.35
C VAL A 433 9.10 -25.39 -10.10
N HIS A 434 9.80 -24.56 -9.34
CA HIS A 434 10.42 -25.01 -8.10
C HIS A 434 9.42 -25.19 -6.95
N ALA A 435 8.33 -24.39 -6.93
CA ALA A 435 7.28 -24.51 -5.93
C ALA A 435 6.43 -25.78 -6.11
N ASP A 436 6.35 -26.31 -7.32
CA ASP A 436 5.70 -27.60 -7.61
C ASP A 436 6.48 -28.79 -7.02
N GLN A 437 7.79 -28.65 -6.87
CA GLN A 437 8.68 -29.65 -6.25
C GLN A 437 9.58 -29.02 -5.18
N PRO A 438 9.00 -28.57 -4.05
CA PRO A 438 9.74 -27.81 -3.06
C PRO A 438 10.71 -28.67 -2.24
N LEU A 439 10.54 -29.96 -2.20
CA LEU A 439 11.25 -30.97 -1.42
C LEU A 439 11.09 -30.80 0.08
N VAL A 440 11.04 -29.58 0.59
CA VAL A 440 10.95 -29.27 2.04
C VAL A 440 9.84 -28.23 2.26
N PHE A 441 9.00 -28.49 3.25
CA PHE A 441 8.16 -27.47 3.89
C PHE A 441 8.79 -26.99 5.19
N ALA A 442 8.61 -25.70 5.50
CA ALA A 442 8.97 -25.12 6.78
C ALA A 442 7.78 -24.42 7.46
N SER A 443 7.66 -24.61 8.76
CA SER A 443 6.67 -23.90 9.57
C SER A 443 7.30 -23.42 10.88
N PRO A 444 7.37 -22.09 11.11
CA PRO A 444 7.01 -20.99 10.19
C PRO A 444 7.93 -20.88 8.97
N THR A 445 7.47 -20.17 7.94
CA THR A 445 8.20 -19.94 6.68
C THR A 445 9.28 -18.84 6.80
N ASN A 446 9.32 -18.14 7.92
CA ASN A 446 10.29 -17.08 8.24
C ASN A 446 10.64 -17.09 9.72
N LEU A 447 11.77 -16.46 10.08
CA LEU A 447 12.29 -16.45 11.45
C LEU A 447 12.45 -15.01 11.98
N PRO A 448 11.34 -14.37 12.46
CA PRO A 448 11.43 -13.05 13.06
C PRO A 448 11.89 -13.15 14.50
N PHE A 449 13.06 -12.59 14.82
CA PHE A 449 13.52 -12.48 16.20
C PHE A 449 13.06 -11.17 16.87
N GLY A 450 12.61 -10.20 16.08
CA GLY A 450 12.09 -8.91 16.57
C GLY A 450 13.18 -7.96 17.03
N LEU A 451 12.81 -7.06 17.96
CA LEU A 451 13.72 -6.07 18.52
C LEU A 451 14.54 -6.71 19.65
N LEU A 452 15.87 -6.68 19.53
CA LEU A 452 16.81 -7.29 20.47
C LEU A 452 17.76 -6.24 21.04
N ARG A 453 18.03 -6.32 22.32
CA ARG A 453 19.03 -5.46 22.98
C ARG A 453 20.43 -6.05 22.91
N PRO A 454 21.51 -5.24 22.95
CA PRO A 454 22.85 -5.73 23.12
C PRO A 454 22.98 -6.67 24.33
N GLY A 455 23.63 -7.82 24.13
CA GLY A 455 23.75 -8.89 25.12
C GLY A 455 22.56 -9.86 25.15
N ALA A 456 21.49 -9.59 24.38
CA ALA A 456 20.33 -10.49 24.32
C ALA A 456 20.64 -11.76 23.52
N THR A 457 19.92 -12.82 23.87
CA THR A 457 19.85 -14.05 23.09
C THR A 457 18.41 -14.37 22.75
N ALA A 458 18.17 -14.72 21.50
CA ALA A 458 16.85 -15.14 21.04
C ALA A 458 16.94 -16.45 20.25
N ARG A 459 15.87 -17.23 20.28
CA ARG A 459 15.79 -18.53 19.58
C ARG A 459 14.50 -18.59 18.78
N ARG A 460 14.60 -19.13 17.55
CA ARG A 460 13.44 -19.50 16.73
C ARG A 460 13.64 -20.91 16.21
N THR A 461 12.54 -21.64 16.06
CA THR A 461 12.56 -23.01 15.56
C THR A 461 11.54 -23.12 14.42
N ALA A 462 11.96 -23.64 13.28
CA ALA A 462 11.10 -24.08 12.21
C ALA A 462 10.98 -25.59 12.25
N VAL A 463 9.76 -26.09 12.09
CA VAL A 463 9.51 -27.51 11.83
C VAL A 463 9.68 -27.73 10.33
N LEU A 464 10.52 -28.68 9.96
CA LEU A 464 10.75 -29.08 8.59
C LEU A 464 10.00 -30.36 8.31
N ALA A 465 9.26 -30.41 7.21
CA ALA A 465 8.55 -31.59 6.75
C ALA A 465 8.99 -31.95 5.33
N ASP A 466 8.94 -33.23 5.01
CA ASP A 466 9.16 -33.70 3.66
C ASP A 466 7.97 -33.27 2.77
N ALA A 467 8.29 -32.73 1.62
CA ALA A 467 7.31 -32.29 0.63
C ALA A 467 7.27 -33.22 -0.61
N GLY A 468 7.95 -34.37 -0.52
CA GLY A 468 8.20 -35.33 -1.59
C GLY A 468 9.67 -35.30 -1.98
N ASP A 469 10.37 -36.42 -1.78
CA ASP A 469 11.80 -36.66 -2.08
C ASP A 469 12.79 -35.73 -1.32
N GLY A 470 12.33 -35.01 -0.32
CA GLY A 470 13.14 -34.11 0.50
C GLY A 470 13.69 -34.73 1.77
N ALA A 471 13.26 -35.96 2.11
CA ALA A 471 13.70 -36.63 3.33
C ALA A 471 15.22 -36.88 3.36
N GLY A 472 15.85 -36.68 4.52
CA GLY A 472 17.29 -36.92 4.71
C GLY A 472 18.02 -35.72 5.29
N VAL A 473 19.34 -35.73 5.16
CA VAL A 473 20.25 -34.73 5.75
C VAL A 473 20.43 -33.54 4.79
N TRP A 474 20.26 -32.35 5.31
CA TRP A 474 20.47 -31.08 4.63
C TRP A 474 21.59 -30.29 5.32
N THR A 475 22.51 -29.71 4.58
CA THR A 475 23.48 -28.73 5.12
C THR A 475 22.78 -27.41 5.38
N VAL A 476 23.22 -26.70 6.43
CA VAL A 476 22.63 -25.43 6.86
C VAL A 476 23.70 -24.35 6.85
N ALA A 477 23.41 -23.24 6.20
CA ALA A 477 24.24 -22.04 6.16
C ALA A 477 23.38 -20.78 6.34
N ALA A 478 24.01 -19.63 6.60
CA ALA A 478 23.33 -18.33 6.59
C ALA A 478 23.97 -17.41 5.55
N SER A 479 23.15 -16.64 4.87
CA SER A 479 23.56 -15.67 3.83
C SER A 479 23.96 -14.32 4.41
N LEU A 480 24.50 -14.25 5.63
CA LEU A 480 24.84 -12.98 6.25
C LEU A 480 26.31 -12.96 6.72
N PRO A 481 27.17 -12.09 6.18
CA PRO A 481 28.49 -11.83 6.75
C PRO A 481 28.35 -11.09 8.10
N GLY A 482 28.93 -11.64 9.17
CA GLY A 482 29.07 -10.96 10.45
C GLY A 482 27.90 -11.06 11.44
N ALA A 483 26.77 -11.65 11.09
CA ALA A 483 25.73 -11.95 12.08
C ALA A 483 26.13 -13.19 12.91
N ARG A 484 26.03 -13.06 14.22
CA ARG A 484 26.27 -14.20 15.12
C ARG A 484 25.02 -15.06 15.24
N LEU A 485 24.66 -15.70 14.12
CA LEU A 485 23.71 -16.80 14.11
C LEU A 485 24.45 -18.08 14.53
N SER A 486 23.93 -18.75 15.53
CA SER A 486 24.34 -20.11 15.86
C SER A 486 23.36 -21.06 15.16
N LEU A 487 23.87 -21.76 14.17
CA LEU A 487 23.17 -22.72 13.33
C LEU A 487 23.79 -24.11 13.54
N PRO A 488 23.00 -25.19 13.48
CA PRO A 488 23.58 -26.52 13.27
C PRO A 488 24.21 -26.57 11.88
N ALA A 489 25.30 -27.31 11.70
CA ALA A 489 25.91 -27.51 10.38
C ALA A 489 25.00 -28.30 9.43
N GLN A 490 24.17 -29.17 10.02
CA GLN A 490 23.22 -30.02 9.29
C GLN A 490 21.88 -30.11 10.05
N THR A 491 20.82 -30.42 9.34
CA THR A 491 19.52 -30.75 9.90
C THR A 491 18.89 -31.91 9.10
N THR A 492 18.01 -32.66 9.71
CA THR A 492 17.26 -33.72 9.04
C THR A 492 15.87 -33.24 8.63
N VAL A 493 15.37 -33.74 7.53
CA VAL A 493 13.97 -33.59 7.05
C VAL A 493 13.36 -34.98 7.01
N PRO A 494 12.23 -35.24 7.68
CA PRO A 494 11.51 -34.38 8.63
C PRO A 494 12.34 -34.10 9.90
N GLY A 495 12.13 -32.89 10.49
CA GLY A 495 12.84 -32.54 11.71
C GLY A 495 12.58 -31.11 12.20
N ARG A 496 13.51 -30.61 13.00
CA ARG A 496 13.39 -29.26 13.59
C ARG A 496 14.71 -28.49 13.38
N LEU A 497 14.62 -27.34 12.77
CA LEU A 497 15.73 -26.41 12.62
C LEU A 497 15.62 -25.32 13.69
N THR A 498 16.55 -25.32 14.63
CA THR A 498 16.62 -24.29 15.66
C THR A 498 17.75 -23.31 15.34
N VAL A 499 17.39 -22.04 15.21
CA VAL A 499 18.29 -20.92 14.95
C VAL A 499 18.38 -20.06 16.21
N ARG A 500 19.60 -19.73 16.64
CA ARG A 500 19.86 -18.87 17.78
C ARG A 500 20.60 -17.62 17.35
N VAL A 501 20.12 -16.46 17.78
CA VAL A 501 20.80 -15.18 17.66
C VAL A 501 21.46 -14.85 19.00
N VAL A 502 22.72 -14.44 18.97
CA VAL A 502 23.43 -13.88 20.12
C VAL A 502 23.89 -12.48 19.75
N VAL A 503 23.32 -11.46 20.39
CA VAL A 503 23.68 -10.07 20.14
C VAL A 503 24.87 -9.68 21.02
N PRO A 504 26.03 -9.30 20.47
CA PRO A 504 27.14 -8.79 21.25
C PRO A 504 26.78 -7.57 22.09
N ARG A 505 27.39 -7.39 23.26
CA ARG A 505 27.16 -6.21 24.11
C ARG A 505 27.55 -4.90 23.42
N ASN A 506 28.52 -4.94 22.52
CA ASN A 506 28.99 -3.80 21.72
C ASN A 506 28.39 -3.74 20.32
N ALA A 507 27.39 -4.59 19.99
CA ALA A 507 26.76 -4.59 18.68
C ALA A 507 26.21 -3.20 18.35
N PRO A 508 26.43 -2.69 17.14
CA PRO A 508 25.81 -1.44 16.69
C PRO A 508 24.29 -1.61 16.59
N GLU A 509 23.58 -0.49 16.72
CA GLU A 509 22.15 -0.44 16.46
C GLU A 509 21.89 -0.57 14.96
N GLY A 510 20.92 -1.39 14.56
CA GLY A 510 20.59 -1.59 13.16
C GLY A 510 19.85 -2.89 12.89
N ASP A 511 19.37 -2.99 11.66
CA ASP A 511 18.66 -4.17 11.14
C ASP A 511 19.64 -5.19 10.60
N LEU A 512 19.34 -6.45 10.87
CA LEU A 512 20.02 -7.60 10.31
C LEU A 512 18.98 -8.54 9.69
N THR A 513 19.15 -8.77 8.40
CA THR A 513 18.25 -9.60 7.59
C THR A 513 19.08 -10.55 6.73
N GLY A 514 18.49 -11.62 6.30
CA GLY A 514 19.12 -12.59 5.42
C GLY A 514 18.32 -13.88 5.34
N PHE A 515 18.96 -14.92 4.87
CA PHE A 515 18.36 -16.24 4.71
C PHE A 515 19.13 -17.30 5.46
N VAL A 516 18.42 -18.22 6.08
CA VAL A 516 18.96 -19.53 6.43
C VAL A 516 18.77 -20.42 5.20
N ILE A 517 19.88 -20.94 4.68
CA ILE A 517 19.93 -21.74 3.46
C ILE A 517 20.06 -23.21 3.83
N LEU A 518 19.11 -24.00 3.36
CA LEU A 518 19.17 -25.45 3.38
C LEU A 518 19.64 -25.92 2.01
N SER A 519 20.69 -26.76 1.94
CA SER A 519 21.25 -27.27 0.69
C SER A 519 21.39 -28.77 0.69
N ARG A 520 21.01 -29.41 -0.42
CA ARG A 520 21.18 -30.84 -0.68
C ARG A 520 21.25 -31.07 -2.20
N GLU A 521 22.26 -31.79 -2.65
CA GLU A 521 22.39 -32.24 -4.05
C GLU A 521 22.18 -31.10 -5.07
N GLY A 522 22.79 -29.94 -4.85
CA GLY A 522 22.66 -28.76 -5.72
C GLY A 522 21.39 -27.96 -5.51
N THR A 523 20.41 -28.49 -4.81
CA THR A 523 19.16 -27.79 -4.49
C THR A 523 19.33 -26.89 -3.26
N ARG A 524 18.74 -25.69 -3.31
CA ARG A 524 18.75 -24.73 -2.21
C ARG A 524 17.33 -24.34 -1.83
N ARG A 525 17.05 -24.21 -0.52
CA ARG A 525 15.81 -23.67 0.04
C ARG A 525 16.15 -22.57 1.02
N ARG A 526 15.42 -21.47 0.99
CA ARG A 526 15.74 -20.25 1.73
C ARG A 526 14.63 -19.94 2.73
N ILE A 527 15.02 -19.76 4.01
CA ILE A 527 14.10 -19.32 5.07
C ILE A 527 14.55 -17.93 5.51
N PRO A 528 13.79 -16.88 5.21
CA PRO A 528 14.16 -15.52 5.55
C PRO A 528 14.13 -15.30 7.07
N PHE A 529 15.04 -14.46 7.57
CA PHE A 529 15.06 -14.03 8.96
C PHE A 529 15.28 -12.53 9.09
N TRP A 530 14.86 -12.01 10.23
CA TRP A 530 15.05 -10.61 10.59
C TRP A 530 15.14 -10.43 12.09
N PHE A 531 15.99 -9.52 12.51
CA PHE A 531 15.99 -8.89 13.83
C PHE A 531 16.62 -7.50 13.75
N ARG A 532 16.31 -6.67 14.74
CA ARG A 532 16.97 -5.38 14.92
C ARG A 532 17.68 -5.35 16.27
N VAL A 533 18.92 -4.89 16.27
CA VAL A 533 19.60 -4.49 17.50
C VAL A 533 19.14 -3.08 17.86
N GLU A 534 18.57 -2.90 19.05
CA GLU A 534 18.04 -1.62 19.51
C GLU A 534 18.60 -1.21 20.89
N ARG A 535 18.66 0.10 21.13
CA ARG A 535 19.09 0.72 22.40
C ARG A 535 18.08 1.78 22.83
N PRO A 536 16.88 1.40 23.31
CA PRO A 536 15.86 2.37 23.68
C PRO A 536 16.34 3.38 24.71
N ARG A 537 16.18 4.66 24.43
CA ARG A 537 16.62 5.79 25.24
C ARG A 537 15.50 6.38 26.06
N LEU A 538 14.26 6.30 25.59
CA LEU A 538 13.08 6.86 26.23
C LEU A 538 12.85 6.32 27.65
N ARG A 539 13.26 5.08 27.93
CA ARG A 539 13.21 4.48 29.26
C ARG A 539 14.00 5.23 30.33
N LEU A 540 14.96 6.06 29.92
CA LEU A 540 15.80 6.86 30.80
C LEU A 540 15.16 8.21 31.15
N GLU A 541 13.99 8.53 30.53
CA GLU A 541 13.25 9.75 30.79
C GLU A 541 12.46 9.69 32.08
N ARG A 542 12.17 10.88 32.65
CA ARG A 542 11.21 11.00 33.73
C ARG A 542 9.80 10.84 33.16
N HIS A 543 9.06 9.84 33.63
CA HIS A 543 7.70 9.56 33.25
C HIS A 543 6.71 10.16 34.26
N VAL A 544 5.82 11.03 33.80
CA VAL A 544 4.72 11.58 34.62
C VAL A 544 3.48 10.71 34.41
N ALA A 545 2.84 10.25 35.48
CA ALA A 545 1.64 9.44 35.38
C ALA A 545 0.46 10.25 34.82
N LEU A 546 -0.20 9.76 33.81
CA LEU A 546 -1.41 10.32 33.22
C LEU A 546 -2.61 9.43 33.59
N MET A 547 -3.36 9.81 34.62
CA MET A 547 -4.34 8.94 35.27
C MET A 547 -5.76 9.12 34.77
N ARG A 548 -6.19 10.34 34.50
CA ARG A 548 -7.59 10.70 34.23
C ARG A 548 -7.69 11.49 32.91
N PRO A 549 -8.77 11.28 32.13
CA PRO A 549 -9.10 12.18 31.01
C PRO A 549 -9.27 13.62 31.48
N GLY A 550 -8.91 14.59 30.66
CA GLY A 550 -9.01 16.01 30.97
C GLY A 550 -7.95 16.86 30.29
N GLU A 551 -7.87 18.12 30.67
CA GLU A 551 -6.89 19.08 30.17
C GLU A 551 -5.70 19.20 31.13
N TYR A 552 -4.51 19.28 30.56
CA TYR A 552 -3.24 19.34 31.28
C TYR A 552 -2.36 20.46 30.71
N ALA A 553 -1.59 21.08 31.58
CA ALA A 553 -0.54 22.02 31.23
C ALA A 553 0.81 21.28 31.29
N ALA A 554 1.65 21.54 30.28
CA ALA A 554 2.98 20.95 30.15
C ALA A 554 3.98 21.98 29.58
N ASP A 555 5.27 21.69 29.73
CA ASP A 555 6.33 22.55 29.25
C ASP A 555 7.54 21.72 28.80
N THR A 556 7.85 21.77 27.50
CA THR A 556 8.99 21.02 26.94
C THR A 556 10.35 21.58 27.39
N THR A 557 10.43 22.81 27.95
CA THR A 557 11.68 23.33 28.51
C THR A 557 12.14 22.52 29.74
N ARG A 558 11.23 21.81 30.40
CA ARG A 558 11.51 20.95 31.57
C ARG A 558 11.99 19.55 31.18
N GLY A 559 11.95 19.24 29.90
CA GLY A 559 12.39 17.95 29.36
C GLY A 559 13.83 17.93 28.93
N VAL A 560 14.25 16.82 28.39
CA VAL A 560 15.60 16.58 27.82
C VAL A 560 15.48 16.17 26.36
N ALA A 561 16.54 16.26 25.60
CA ALA A 561 16.58 15.84 24.21
C ALA A 561 17.39 14.54 24.10
N ARG A 562 16.75 13.38 24.20
CA ARG A 562 17.40 12.06 24.12
C ARG A 562 17.06 11.30 22.86
N VAL A 563 15.85 11.49 22.35
CA VAL A 563 15.31 10.70 21.26
C VAL A 563 15.05 11.60 20.07
N SER A 564 15.56 11.21 18.90
CA SER A 564 15.39 11.96 17.66
C SER A 564 14.43 11.28 16.66
N SER A 565 14.00 10.07 16.97
CA SER A 565 13.07 9.28 16.16
C SER A 565 12.21 8.42 17.09
N TYR A 566 10.90 8.36 16.82
CA TYR A 566 9.93 7.66 17.67
C TYR A 566 9.20 6.54 16.93
N ARG A 567 9.80 6.08 15.87
CA ARG A 567 9.23 5.01 15.08
C ARG A 567 10.32 4.07 14.60
N TYR A 568 10.10 2.81 14.78
CA TYR A 568 10.78 1.80 14.02
C TYR A 568 9.72 0.91 13.34
N PRO A 569 9.84 0.65 12.08
CA PRO A 569 10.84 1.20 11.15
C PRO A 569 10.65 2.70 10.91
N ASP A 570 11.76 3.43 10.77
CA ASP A 570 11.75 4.87 10.51
C ASP A 570 11.72 5.15 9.01
N VAL A 571 11.11 6.25 8.61
CA VAL A 571 11.12 6.69 7.21
C VAL A 571 12.55 7.08 6.82
N PRO A 572 13.13 6.50 5.76
CA PRO A 572 14.46 6.86 5.32
C PRO A 572 14.59 8.36 5.01
N SER A 573 15.74 8.95 5.37
CA SER A 573 16.06 10.33 4.99
C SER A 573 16.09 10.44 3.47
N GLY A 574 15.19 11.22 2.88
CA GLY A 574 15.07 11.40 1.43
C GLY A 574 13.69 11.06 0.86
N HIS A 575 12.88 10.29 1.55
CA HIS A 575 11.47 10.17 1.19
C HIS A 575 10.72 11.40 1.71
N ALA A 576 10.33 12.26 0.80
CA ALA A 576 9.93 13.64 1.06
C ALA A 576 8.64 13.81 1.87
N ALA A 577 7.83 12.77 2.01
CA ALA A 577 6.53 12.93 2.63
C ALA A 577 6.63 13.20 4.14
N PHE A 578 7.62 12.65 4.89
CA PHE A 578 7.58 12.67 6.35
C PHE A 578 8.90 12.63 7.14
N PRO A 579 9.94 13.36 6.77
CA PRO A 579 11.16 13.41 7.59
C PRO A 579 10.91 14.30 8.80
N VAL A 580 10.34 13.76 9.88
CA VAL A 580 10.31 14.48 11.15
C VAL A 580 11.45 13.95 12.01
N ARG A 581 12.62 14.55 11.87
CA ARG A 581 13.67 14.42 12.89
C ARG A 581 13.33 15.34 14.05
N LEU A 582 12.98 14.76 15.16
CA LEU A 582 12.73 15.44 16.40
C LEU A 582 14.05 15.48 17.18
N THR A 583 14.60 16.65 17.33
CA THR A 583 15.90 16.85 18.00
C THR A 583 15.77 17.80 19.19
N GLY A 584 14.54 18.17 19.54
CA GLY A 584 14.26 19.06 20.63
C GLY A 584 14.04 18.34 21.96
N ARG A 585 13.68 19.09 22.97
CA ARG A 585 13.37 18.56 24.30
C ARG A 585 12.04 17.85 24.29
N GLU A 586 11.97 16.67 24.90
CA GLU A 586 10.76 15.89 25.09
C GLU A 586 10.31 15.83 26.54
N VAL A 587 8.99 15.75 26.76
CA VAL A 587 8.37 15.42 28.04
C VAL A 587 7.46 14.20 27.89
N VAL A 588 7.51 13.28 28.84
CA VAL A 588 6.93 11.96 28.72
C VAL A 588 5.87 11.72 29.79
N TYR A 589 4.70 11.29 29.35
CA TYR A 589 3.59 10.91 30.22
C TYR A 589 3.29 9.42 30.06
N ARG A 590 3.11 8.71 31.16
CA ARG A 590 2.88 7.26 31.18
C ARG A 590 1.43 6.92 31.46
N ILE A 591 0.87 6.03 30.66
CA ILE A 591 -0.50 5.54 30.73
C ILE A 591 -0.51 4.02 30.90
N HIS A 592 -1.37 3.52 31.77
CA HIS A 592 -1.63 2.09 31.94
C HIS A 592 -3.00 1.74 31.39
N ILE A 593 -3.04 0.92 30.34
CA ILE A 593 -4.27 0.36 29.77
C ILE A 593 -4.46 -1.05 30.34
N ARG A 594 -5.41 -1.23 31.26
CA ARG A 594 -5.63 -2.50 31.99
C ARG A 594 -6.61 -3.44 31.29
N GLY A 595 -7.46 -2.92 30.42
CA GLY A 595 -8.52 -3.69 29.76
C GLY A 595 -8.81 -3.20 28.36
N ARG A 596 -9.85 -3.77 27.74
CA ARG A 596 -10.29 -3.36 26.39
C ARG A 596 -10.93 -1.97 26.46
N ILE A 597 -10.45 -1.06 25.65
CA ILE A 597 -11.05 0.27 25.42
C ILE A 597 -11.08 0.53 23.93
N ALA A 598 -12.00 1.37 23.46
CA ALA A 598 -12.09 1.72 22.06
C ALA A 598 -10.86 2.48 21.57
N ASN A 599 -10.37 3.43 22.38
CA ASN A 599 -9.27 4.32 22.00
C ASN A 599 -8.71 5.06 23.21
N PHE A 600 -7.58 5.69 23.03
CA PHE A 600 -7.08 6.78 23.89
C PHE A 600 -6.15 7.67 23.07
N GLY A 601 -5.93 8.89 23.52
CA GLY A 601 -5.00 9.78 22.84
C GLY A 601 -4.88 11.15 23.50
N VAL A 602 -4.10 12.00 22.85
CA VAL A 602 -3.87 13.37 23.26
C VAL A 602 -4.01 14.33 22.07
N ALA A 603 -4.51 15.53 22.34
CA ALA A 603 -4.54 16.65 21.41
C ALA A 603 -3.92 17.88 22.05
N VAL A 604 -2.97 18.53 21.41
CA VAL A 604 -2.44 19.82 21.82
C VAL A 604 -3.46 20.90 21.47
N ILE A 605 -4.08 21.48 22.48
CA ILE A 605 -5.19 22.45 22.32
C ILE A 605 -4.74 23.93 22.40
N ALA A 606 -3.59 24.18 22.99
CA ALA A 606 -3.01 25.53 23.06
C ALA A 606 -1.49 25.45 23.22
N ARG A 607 -0.78 26.44 22.70
CA ARG A 607 0.67 26.60 22.86
C ARG A 607 1.05 28.06 22.83
N ASN A 608 2.12 28.41 23.51
CA ASN A 608 2.65 29.76 23.48
C ASN A 608 3.17 30.11 22.08
N ARG A 609 3.23 31.39 21.74
CA ARG A 609 3.70 31.87 20.44
C ARG A 609 5.12 31.36 20.15
N GLY A 610 5.31 30.76 18.97
CA GLY A 610 6.59 30.20 18.52
C GLY A 610 6.97 28.86 19.12
N VAL A 611 6.17 28.29 20.04
CA VAL A 611 6.39 26.96 20.60
C VAL A 611 5.95 25.90 19.58
N GLY A 612 6.85 25.00 19.25
CA GLY A 612 6.57 23.79 18.49
C GLY A 612 6.49 22.58 19.44
N VAL A 613 5.42 21.80 19.31
CA VAL A 613 5.26 20.55 20.06
C VAL A 613 4.46 19.58 19.23
N GLU A 614 4.91 18.33 19.19
CA GLU A 614 4.24 17.24 18.47
C GLU A 614 4.10 16.03 19.40
N PRO A 615 2.89 15.49 19.60
CA PRO A 615 2.67 14.30 20.42
C PRO A 615 2.92 13.01 19.63
N ARG A 616 3.41 11.98 20.33
CA ARG A 616 3.52 10.60 19.87
C ARG A 616 3.15 9.64 20.98
N ILE A 617 2.71 8.45 20.61
CA ILE A 617 2.42 7.39 21.57
C ILE A 617 3.24 6.16 21.20
N VAL A 618 4.05 5.69 22.15
CA VAL A 618 4.88 4.50 22.01
C VAL A 618 4.57 3.50 23.11
N ARG A 619 4.95 2.24 22.94
CA ARG A 619 4.88 1.25 24.03
C ARG A 619 5.96 1.54 25.06
N GLY A 620 5.63 1.38 26.32
CA GLY A 620 6.33 1.94 27.46
C GLY A 620 7.84 1.83 27.46
N GLY A 621 8.49 2.98 27.41
CA GLY A 621 9.94 3.13 27.45
C GLY A 621 10.68 2.74 26.17
N ASP A 622 9.99 2.58 25.06
CA ASP A 622 10.58 2.11 23.81
C ASP A 622 10.11 2.95 22.62
N GLU A 623 10.95 3.88 22.18
CA GLU A 623 10.67 4.78 21.06
C GLU A 623 10.52 4.06 19.73
N ASN A 624 11.06 2.86 19.59
CA ASN A 624 10.94 2.07 18.36
C ASN A 624 9.57 1.41 18.21
N ARG A 625 8.79 1.32 19.29
CA ARG A 625 7.47 0.69 19.31
C ARG A 625 6.35 1.72 19.21
N LEU A 626 6.25 2.35 18.06
CA LEU A 626 5.18 3.31 17.81
C LEU A 626 3.82 2.63 17.98
N ALA A 627 2.92 3.28 18.71
CA ALA A 627 1.55 2.82 18.92
C ALA A 627 0.50 3.86 18.47
N GLY A 628 0.88 5.13 18.39
CA GLY A 628 0.01 6.21 17.90
C GLY A 628 0.80 7.32 17.23
N TYR A 629 0.31 7.76 16.08
CA TYR A 629 0.95 8.77 15.24
C TYR A 629 0.59 10.19 15.66
N THR A 630 1.46 11.16 15.32
CA THR A 630 1.10 12.59 15.29
C THR A 630 0.12 12.89 14.18
N ALA A 631 0.15 12.12 13.12
CA ALA A 631 -0.76 12.24 12.01
C ALA A 631 -1.50 10.91 11.86
N LEU A 632 -2.79 10.95 12.03
CA LEU A 632 -3.64 9.81 11.69
C LEU A 632 -3.81 9.80 10.16
N PRO A 633 -3.71 8.66 9.50
CA PRO A 633 -3.96 8.58 8.06
C PRO A 633 -5.41 8.97 7.78
N PHE A 634 -5.59 9.80 6.75
CA PHE A 634 -6.90 10.37 6.40
C PHE A 634 -7.45 9.88 5.08
N ASP A 635 -6.67 9.13 4.36
CA ASP A 635 -7.01 8.57 3.07
C ASP A 635 -8.38 7.92 3.06
N GLN A 636 -8.82 7.47 4.22
CA GLN A 636 -10.06 6.73 4.38
C GLN A 636 -11.16 7.54 5.09
N ASN A 637 -10.92 8.79 5.41
CA ASN A 637 -11.96 9.60 6.02
C ASN A 637 -12.92 10.13 4.94
N PRO A 638 -14.20 9.71 4.93
CA PRO A 638 -15.17 10.09 3.89
C PRO A 638 -15.53 11.58 3.90
N TYR A 639 -15.12 12.29 4.95
CA TYR A 639 -15.41 13.73 5.11
C TYR A 639 -14.29 14.62 4.61
N ARG A 640 -13.26 14.04 3.97
CA ARG A 640 -12.10 14.78 3.49
C ARG A 640 -11.88 14.56 2.01
N SER A 641 -11.59 15.66 1.32
CA SER A 641 -11.26 15.66 -0.10
C SER A 641 -9.77 15.49 -0.40
N SER A 642 -8.91 15.48 0.62
CA SER A 642 -7.47 15.39 0.49
C SER A 642 -6.81 14.78 1.71
N TYR A 643 -5.63 14.18 1.52
CA TYR A 643 -4.78 13.74 2.62
C TYR A 643 -4.36 14.90 3.49
N GLY A 644 -4.38 14.72 4.80
CA GLY A 644 -3.94 15.71 5.74
C GLY A 644 -3.37 15.07 7.01
N ARG A 645 -2.63 15.84 7.79
CA ARG A 645 -2.03 15.41 9.04
C ARG A 645 -2.41 16.34 10.18
N HIS A 646 -2.77 15.75 11.30
CA HIS A 646 -2.87 16.47 12.56
C HIS A 646 -1.58 16.32 13.35
N ARG A 647 -0.63 17.22 13.16
CA ARG A 647 0.63 17.22 13.92
C ARG A 647 0.43 17.43 15.43
N LEU A 648 -0.72 17.92 15.84
CA LEU A 648 -1.05 18.23 17.23
C LEU A 648 -1.81 17.12 17.94
N VAL A 649 -2.05 15.98 17.28
CA VAL A 649 -2.85 14.87 17.80
C VAL A 649 -2.09 13.56 17.66
N ALA A 650 -2.12 12.74 18.70
CA ALA A 650 -1.72 11.35 18.64
C ALA A 650 -2.77 10.49 19.36
N GLY A 651 -3.20 9.40 18.70
CA GLY A 651 -4.21 8.51 19.24
C GLY A 651 -3.95 7.05 18.88
N VAL A 652 -4.45 6.14 19.70
CA VAL A 652 -4.38 4.69 19.51
C VAL A 652 -5.80 4.14 19.51
N VAL A 653 -6.18 3.49 18.42
CA VAL A 653 -7.46 2.79 18.27
C VAL A 653 -7.28 1.34 18.70
N LEU A 654 -8.27 0.82 19.46
CA LEU A 654 -8.28 -0.55 19.97
C LEU A 654 -6.95 -0.99 20.60
N PRO A 655 -6.39 -0.23 21.57
CA PRO A 655 -5.09 -0.54 22.16
C PRO A 655 -5.10 -1.88 22.88
N ALA A 656 -4.03 -2.67 22.71
CA ALA A 656 -3.80 -3.82 23.57
C ALA A 656 -3.54 -3.39 25.02
N PRO A 657 -3.94 -4.19 26.02
CA PRO A 657 -3.53 -3.92 27.42
C PRO A 657 -2.01 -3.80 27.55
N GLY A 658 -1.56 -2.84 28.35
CA GLY A 658 -0.12 -2.60 28.55
C GLY A 658 0.20 -1.18 28.99
N VAL A 659 1.50 -0.90 29.03
CA VAL A 659 2.04 0.42 29.36
C VAL A 659 2.32 1.16 28.06
N TYR A 660 1.93 2.43 28.02
CA TYR A 660 2.19 3.34 26.90
C TYR A 660 2.80 4.63 27.42
N ASP A 661 3.68 5.21 26.64
CA ASP A 661 4.23 6.53 26.88
C ASP A 661 3.75 7.50 25.81
N VAL A 662 3.14 8.61 26.25
CA VAL A 662 2.83 9.76 25.41
C VAL A 662 4.00 10.72 25.50
N VAL A 663 4.62 10.96 24.37
CA VAL A 663 5.78 11.83 24.27
C VAL A 663 5.36 13.11 23.56
N PHE A 664 5.66 14.25 24.16
CA PHE A 664 5.56 15.55 23.51
C PHE A 664 6.95 16.05 23.21
N ASP A 665 7.26 16.12 21.94
CA ASP A 665 8.59 16.47 21.44
C ASP A 665 8.58 17.84 20.75
N THR A 666 9.71 18.52 20.74
CA THR A 666 9.91 19.78 20.03
C THR A 666 10.54 19.50 18.66
N PRO A 667 9.88 19.79 17.54
CA PRO A 667 10.43 19.61 16.21
C PRO A 667 11.72 20.42 15.97
N ARG A 668 12.57 19.95 15.08
CA ARG A 668 13.79 20.68 14.67
C ARG A 668 13.46 22.10 14.21
N GLY A 669 14.17 23.08 14.75
CA GLY A 669 13.99 24.51 14.42
C GLY A 669 12.81 25.19 15.15
N ALA A 670 12.04 24.45 15.94
CA ALA A 670 11.00 25.02 16.78
C ALA A 670 11.52 25.36 18.19
N ARG A 671 10.83 26.25 18.86
CA ARG A 671 11.14 26.63 20.25
C ARG A 671 10.43 25.69 21.23
N SER A 672 11.15 25.23 22.26
CA SER A 672 10.56 24.56 23.42
C SER A 672 9.80 25.58 24.26
N GLY A 673 8.73 25.15 24.94
CA GLY A 673 7.94 26.02 25.81
C GLY A 673 6.66 25.38 26.33
N SER A 674 5.83 26.23 26.94
CA SER A 674 4.59 25.81 27.57
C SER A 674 3.48 25.59 26.55
N PHE A 675 2.66 24.57 26.82
CA PHE A 675 1.50 24.19 26.02
C PHE A 675 0.44 23.55 26.88
N ARG A 676 -0.78 23.44 26.37
CA ARG A 676 -1.85 22.67 27.00
C ARG A 676 -2.29 21.57 26.05
N PHE A 677 -2.62 20.41 26.61
CA PHE A 677 -3.15 19.28 25.86
C PHE A 677 -4.35 18.67 26.54
N ARG A 678 -5.23 18.08 25.76
CA ARG A 678 -6.34 17.25 26.21
C ARG A 678 -5.93 15.79 26.11
N PHE A 679 -6.24 15.02 27.16
CA PHE A 679 -6.13 13.56 27.17
C PHE A 679 -7.52 12.95 27.22
N TRP A 680 -7.80 11.99 26.34
CA TRP A 680 -9.03 11.22 26.36
C TRP A 680 -8.73 9.72 26.48
N ARG A 681 -9.77 8.96 26.91
CA ARG A 681 -9.70 7.51 27.05
C ARG A 681 -11.09 6.92 26.84
N GLY A 682 -11.24 6.01 25.86
CA GLY A 682 -12.49 5.30 25.58
C GLY A 682 -13.60 6.20 25.06
N ASP A 683 -13.25 7.19 24.23
CA ASP A 683 -14.24 8.06 23.61
C ASP A 683 -14.99 7.34 22.49
N VAL A 684 -16.31 7.22 22.64
CA VAL A 684 -17.23 6.58 21.69
C VAL A 684 -18.49 7.43 21.48
N GLN A 685 -18.44 8.72 21.85
CA GLN A 685 -19.57 9.62 21.73
C GLN A 685 -19.34 10.64 20.62
N ALA A 686 -20.31 10.70 19.71
CA ALA A 686 -20.27 11.67 18.63
C ALA A 686 -20.43 13.10 19.14
N PRO A 687 -19.84 14.10 18.45
CA PRO A 687 -20.02 15.51 18.76
C PRO A 687 -21.48 15.95 18.85
N SER A 688 -21.73 16.92 19.67
CA SER A 688 -23.03 17.63 19.77
C SER A 688 -23.04 18.81 18.78
N VAL A 689 -24.09 18.90 17.99
CA VAL A 689 -24.31 20.02 17.05
C VAL A 689 -25.67 20.65 17.30
N ARG A 690 -25.70 21.96 17.45
CA ARG A 690 -26.94 22.75 17.61
C ARG A 690 -26.91 23.99 16.72
N MET A 691 -27.90 24.15 15.88
CA MET A 691 -28.07 25.35 15.04
C MET A 691 -28.42 26.58 15.92
N LEU A 692 -27.72 27.68 15.67
CA LEU A 692 -27.92 28.95 16.39
C LEU A 692 -28.72 29.96 15.57
N GLY A 693 -28.80 29.74 14.23
CA GLY A 693 -29.51 30.61 13.30
C GLY A 693 -28.59 31.48 12.44
N VAL A 694 -29.20 32.24 11.54
CA VAL A 694 -28.51 33.13 10.64
C VAL A 694 -28.25 34.48 11.28
N ARG A 695 -27.01 34.95 11.29
CA ARG A 695 -26.58 36.28 11.76
C ARG A 695 -25.45 36.81 10.87
N ASN A 696 -25.55 38.10 10.50
CA ASN A 696 -24.50 38.79 9.72
C ASN A 696 -24.04 37.98 8.50
N GLN A 697 -24.98 37.47 7.72
CA GLN A 697 -24.73 36.67 6.50
C GLN A 697 -24.05 35.31 6.73
N PHE A 698 -24.01 34.82 7.98
CA PHE A 698 -23.52 33.48 8.32
C PHE A 698 -24.60 32.68 9.05
N LEU A 699 -24.68 31.39 8.71
CA LEU A 699 -25.37 30.41 9.54
C LEU A 699 -24.40 29.90 10.61
N ASP A 700 -24.73 30.15 11.86
CA ASP A 700 -23.94 29.73 13.03
C ASP A 700 -24.44 28.41 13.60
N LEU A 701 -23.53 27.51 13.91
CA LEU A 701 -23.77 26.26 14.63
C LEU A 701 -22.85 26.17 15.86
N ALA A 702 -23.40 25.82 17.01
CA ALA A 702 -22.62 25.44 18.19
C ALA A 702 -22.21 23.97 18.03
N VAL A 703 -20.93 23.69 18.17
CA VAL A 703 -20.34 22.35 18.04
C VAL A 703 -19.50 22.07 19.27
N SER A 704 -19.75 20.97 19.95
CA SER A 704 -19.02 20.61 21.17
C SER A 704 -18.82 19.11 21.27
N ASP A 705 -17.69 18.70 21.82
CA ASP A 705 -17.39 17.34 22.19
C ASP A 705 -16.74 17.30 23.57
N ARG A 706 -17.11 16.28 24.39
CA ARG A 706 -16.61 16.10 25.75
C ARG A 706 -15.45 15.12 25.86
N GLY A 707 -15.23 14.32 24.80
CA GLY A 707 -14.19 13.31 24.74
C GLY A 707 -12.89 13.82 24.13
N SER A 708 -12.57 13.35 22.94
CA SER A 708 -11.31 13.69 22.26
C SER A 708 -11.25 15.12 21.75
N GLY A 709 -12.40 15.76 21.56
CA GLY A 709 -12.53 17.13 21.05
C GLY A 709 -12.83 17.15 19.56
N ILE A 710 -13.32 18.28 19.08
CA ILE A 710 -13.69 18.45 17.66
C ILE A 710 -12.44 18.47 16.79
N ASP A 711 -12.44 17.65 15.74
CA ASP A 711 -11.50 17.74 14.63
C ASP A 711 -11.92 18.89 13.69
N PRO A 712 -11.20 20.03 13.66
CA PRO A 712 -11.58 21.16 12.80
C PRO A 712 -11.61 20.81 11.31
N LEU A 713 -10.77 19.85 10.90
CA LEU A 713 -10.66 19.44 9.51
C LEU A 713 -11.79 18.50 9.07
N SER A 714 -12.56 17.93 10.01
CA SER A 714 -13.71 17.08 9.72
C SER A 714 -14.98 17.86 9.43
N VAL A 715 -14.98 19.19 9.64
CA VAL A 715 -16.17 20.01 9.47
C VAL A 715 -16.50 20.16 8.00
N GLN A 716 -17.68 19.69 7.61
CA GLN A 716 -18.23 19.78 6.25
C GLN A 716 -19.67 20.22 6.27
N ALA A 717 -20.04 21.00 5.27
CA ALA A 717 -21.43 21.47 5.11
C ALA A 717 -21.86 21.40 3.65
N ARG A 718 -23.13 21.06 3.45
CA ARG A 718 -23.83 21.22 2.18
C ARG A 718 -25.11 21.98 2.41
N ILE A 719 -25.38 22.97 1.58
CA ILE A 719 -26.65 23.70 1.55
C ILE A 719 -27.30 23.42 0.20
N ASP A 720 -28.53 22.93 0.21
CA ASP A 720 -29.30 22.50 -0.98
C ASP A 720 -28.55 21.50 -1.86
N GLY A 721 -27.69 20.67 -1.23
CA GLY A 721 -26.86 19.67 -1.91
C GLY A 721 -25.47 20.17 -2.31
N GLU A 722 -25.26 21.48 -2.43
CA GLU A 722 -23.98 22.07 -2.81
C GLU A 722 -23.03 22.22 -1.63
N PHE A 723 -21.74 21.98 -1.87
CA PHE A 723 -20.70 22.10 -0.84
C PHE A 723 -20.48 23.57 -0.45
N VAL A 724 -20.45 23.83 0.86
CA VAL A 724 -20.18 25.17 1.43
C VAL A 724 -18.98 25.08 2.36
N GLU A 725 -17.99 25.92 2.14
CA GLU A 725 -16.82 26.00 3.02
C GLU A 725 -17.23 26.55 4.40
N ALA A 726 -17.05 25.73 5.43
CA ALA A 726 -17.35 26.07 6.79
C ALA A 726 -16.08 26.48 7.55
N SER A 727 -16.09 27.59 8.28
CA SER A 727 -15.05 27.92 9.24
C SER A 727 -15.41 27.37 10.63
N TYR A 728 -14.43 26.87 11.37
CA TYR A 728 -14.62 26.39 12.74
C TYR A 728 -13.61 27.00 13.70
N ALA A 729 -14.08 27.61 14.76
CA ALA A 729 -13.26 28.14 15.84
C ALA A 729 -14.04 28.15 17.17
N SER A 730 -13.35 27.80 18.25
CA SER A 730 -13.86 27.94 19.64
C SER A 730 -15.28 27.40 19.87
N GLY A 731 -15.57 26.21 19.32
CA GLY A 731 -16.88 25.56 19.50
C GLY A 731 -17.99 26.09 18.58
N ARG A 732 -17.67 26.91 17.59
CA ARG A 732 -18.62 27.47 16.63
C ARG A 732 -18.18 27.17 15.19
N ALA A 733 -19.09 26.60 14.41
CA ALA A 733 -18.97 26.52 12.96
C ALA A 733 -19.80 27.64 12.33
N ARG A 734 -19.23 28.27 11.29
CA ARG A 734 -19.85 29.36 10.52
C ARG A 734 -19.86 29.01 9.04
N LEU A 735 -21.03 29.11 8.43
CA LEU A 735 -21.24 28.86 7.01
C LEU A 735 -21.68 30.18 6.35
N PRO A 736 -21.01 30.63 5.29
CA PRO A 736 -21.46 31.79 4.54
C PRO A 736 -22.80 31.47 3.85
N VAL A 737 -23.74 32.39 3.95
CA VAL A 737 -25.09 32.28 3.33
C VAL A 737 -25.48 33.57 2.57
N ALA A 738 -24.49 34.44 2.33
CA ALA A 738 -24.72 35.72 1.67
C ALA A 738 -25.31 35.56 0.23
N ASP A 739 -24.82 34.56 -0.49
CA ASP A 739 -25.13 34.34 -1.88
C ASP A 739 -26.39 33.48 -2.14
N LEU A 740 -26.99 32.97 -1.05
CA LEU A 740 -28.20 32.17 -1.16
C LEU A 740 -29.43 33.07 -1.43
N ALA A 741 -30.46 32.56 -2.05
CA ALA A 741 -31.75 33.24 -2.16
C ALA A 741 -32.42 33.40 -0.79
N ARG A 742 -33.33 34.38 -0.64
CA ARG A 742 -34.16 34.46 0.60
C ARG A 742 -35.09 33.27 0.64
N GLY A 743 -35.29 32.67 1.80
CA GLY A 743 -36.21 31.56 1.95
C GLY A 743 -35.66 30.40 2.72
N ARG A 744 -36.29 29.24 2.54
CA ARG A 744 -35.93 27.99 3.24
C ARG A 744 -34.89 27.20 2.46
N HIS A 745 -33.83 26.80 3.14
CA HIS A 745 -32.70 26.01 2.61
C HIS A 745 -32.49 24.72 3.41
N ALA A 746 -32.11 23.66 2.74
CA ALA A 746 -31.75 22.39 3.35
C ALA A 746 -30.27 22.42 3.75
N LEU A 747 -29.97 22.01 4.99
CA LEU A 747 -28.60 21.90 5.52
C LEU A 747 -28.25 20.45 5.81
N THR A 748 -27.13 19.99 5.30
CA THR A 748 -26.42 18.80 5.79
C THR A 748 -25.09 19.27 6.37
N PHE A 749 -24.90 19.10 7.68
CA PHE A 749 -23.69 19.47 8.37
C PHE A 749 -23.08 18.22 9.05
N THR A 750 -21.82 17.95 8.77
CA THR A 750 -21.11 16.78 9.31
C THR A 750 -19.86 17.23 10.06
N VAL A 751 -19.63 16.62 11.22
CA VAL A 751 -18.44 16.87 12.05
C VAL A 751 -18.08 15.62 12.84
N SER A 752 -16.80 15.36 12.97
CA SER A 752 -16.22 14.27 13.78
C SER A 752 -15.35 14.82 14.89
N ASP A 753 -15.09 13.99 15.88
CA ASP A 753 -14.01 14.19 16.82
C ASP A 753 -12.67 13.71 16.27
N TYR A 754 -11.58 13.81 17.04
CA TYR A 754 -10.26 13.37 16.57
C TYR A 754 -10.15 11.86 16.38
N GLN A 755 -11.01 11.08 17.00
CA GLN A 755 -11.04 9.63 16.84
C GLN A 755 -11.36 9.23 15.41
N GLU A 756 -12.29 9.91 14.75
CA GLU A 756 -12.75 9.60 13.42
C GLU A 756 -11.69 9.80 12.33
N THR A 757 -10.66 10.58 12.60
CA THR A 757 -9.57 10.77 11.64
C THR A 757 -8.80 9.50 11.34
N LYS A 758 -8.95 8.46 12.14
CA LYS A 758 -8.36 7.13 11.93
C LYS A 758 -9.41 6.05 11.65
N ASN A 759 -10.68 6.38 11.66
CA ASN A 759 -11.70 5.40 11.38
C ASN A 759 -11.70 5.05 9.88
N MET A 760 -11.63 3.77 9.59
CA MET A 760 -11.57 3.22 8.24
C MET A 760 -12.95 2.99 7.63
N GLU A 761 -14.00 3.07 8.44
CA GLU A 761 -15.36 2.84 8.01
C GLU A 761 -15.89 4.05 7.24
N ASN A 762 -16.07 3.92 5.94
CA ASN A 762 -16.53 4.98 5.04
C ASN A 762 -18.04 5.21 5.04
N VAL A 763 -18.74 4.72 6.05
CA VAL A 763 -20.20 4.83 6.16
C VAL A 763 -20.58 5.60 7.40
N ALA A 764 -21.10 6.80 7.23
CA ALA A 764 -21.41 7.74 8.31
C ALA A 764 -22.20 7.15 9.50
N ARG A 765 -23.08 6.17 9.27
CA ARG A 765 -23.88 5.56 10.34
C ARG A 765 -23.15 4.57 11.22
N ILE A 766 -22.02 4.06 10.78
CA ILE A 766 -21.19 3.11 11.55
C ILE A 766 -19.99 3.80 12.20
N LEU A 767 -19.78 5.08 11.94
CA LEU A 767 -18.80 5.91 12.63
C LEU A 767 -19.39 6.38 13.96
N PRO A 768 -18.98 5.87 15.12
CA PRO A 768 -19.61 6.19 16.39
C PRO A 768 -19.42 7.66 16.77
N ASN A 769 -18.31 8.26 16.37
CA ASN A 769 -17.88 9.58 16.79
C ASN A 769 -18.13 10.67 15.75
N THR A 770 -18.97 10.39 14.76
CA THR A 770 -19.36 11.35 13.73
C THR A 770 -20.81 11.79 13.90
N ARG A 771 -21.06 13.09 13.85
CA ARG A 771 -22.39 13.68 13.87
C ARG A 771 -22.73 14.27 12.51
N THR A 772 -23.81 13.80 11.90
CA THR A 772 -24.46 14.43 10.73
C THR A 772 -25.78 15.05 11.17
N LEU A 773 -25.90 16.36 11.08
CA LEU A 773 -27.14 17.10 11.25
C LEU A 773 -27.76 17.38 9.90
N ARG A 774 -29.00 16.89 9.69
CA ARG A 774 -29.83 17.24 8.53
C ARG A 774 -31.01 18.04 9.01
N THR A 775 -31.16 19.26 8.54
CA THR A 775 -32.20 20.18 8.96
C THR A 775 -32.47 21.23 7.89
N THR A 776 -33.38 22.14 8.14
CA THR A 776 -33.59 23.31 7.30
C THR A 776 -33.41 24.59 8.11
N PHE A 777 -33.03 25.67 7.44
CA PHE A 777 -32.98 27.02 8.01
C PHE A 777 -33.60 27.99 7.04
N VAL A 778 -33.97 29.19 7.57
CA VAL A 778 -34.50 30.26 6.75
C VAL A 778 -33.45 31.37 6.66
N ARG A 779 -33.13 31.77 5.43
CA ARG A 779 -32.38 32.98 5.15
C ARG A 779 -33.37 34.14 5.14
N PRO A 780 -33.24 35.14 6.05
CA PRO A 780 -34.14 36.27 6.12
C PRO A 780 -34.16 37.12 4.86
#